data_8603d03f850b89495f53001d0c7edddc
#
_entry.id   8603d03f850b89495f53001d0c7edddc
#
_cell.length_a   1.000
_cell.length_b   1.000
_cell.length_c   1.000
_cell.angle_alpha   90.00
_cell.angle_beta   90.00
_cell.angle_gamma   90.00
#
_symmetry.space_group_name_H-M   'P 1'
#
loop_
_entity.id
_entity.type
_entity.pdbx_description
1 polymer ?
#
loop_
_entity_poly.entity_id
_entity_poly.type
_entity_poly.pdbx_seq_one_letter_code
_entity_poly.pdbx_strand_id
1 'polypeptide(L)'
;MKKTCFILTVLLSAIIMLNANPSNRYITEHSCSKAKTAILRKGCNIPEKLIDRGLSQAAAFWTSSDGSQDEFVDFCTKNFCLNLEEKDQLFERLCTNFETILGHNNRVTIELLRPSHVKGYESLPIDDIFGAYNGLAHFNEDMFNNKLAFIVIMNFPHFTLREKVNNGENWTVRQWGYVRLGDVFTNRMPATAEQHINAATAAAENYIANYNIYMGMVWSDKNIRYWTPDVQLITHWGLRDEIKAAYSDPVSGTDKQEIIYNILTRITDQSIAEDVINKDEYIWYPSTNQTYVQRVEIKGKSENNKRYEHLLRNFKAIKASDEYYEEDNFITRKFEGEYEISVEQAEKLFRDLLSSPQVKEVAELISKRLGRKLQPFDIWYDGFKARSSMDQRKLDSITMSKYPNTEAFANDLPNILVKLGFTKARAKFICDHVTVDPSVGAGHAWESMMRSDNSMLRTRIGENGMDYKGYNIGVHEFGHNVEQTISLHEVDNYFMRGVPNTAFTEALAFTFQSRDLELLGLGNNDTINEDLNTLDIFWNCYEIMGVSLVDIKTWQWMYAHPKANAEQLRNAVLNIAKEVWNLYYAPIFKEKDQVILACYSHMIVDPLYLSAYPIGHLIDFQFEQYLKGKKIGPEVERIFAMGHLTPDLWLQRAVGQKLSTTPLLDATSKAVIDVANYDKQIKKEKKDVKNIKKKKTK
;
A
#
# COMPACT_ATOMS: atom_id res chain seq x y z
N MET A 1 6.65 -46.19 -14.24
CA MET A 1 5.40 -45.52 -13.82
C MET A 1 5.54 -44.13 -13.22
N LYS A 2 6.76 -43.51 -13.11
CA LYS A 2 6.95 -42.17 -12.56
C LYS A 2 7.23 -41.06 -13.60
N LYS A 3 7.32 -41.37 -14.89
CA LYS A 3 7.54 -40.40 -15.98
C LYS A 3 6.26 -40.06 -16.77
N THR A 4 5.19 -40.78 -16.61
CA THR A 4 3.92 -40.58 -17.35
C THR A 4 2.98 -39.62 -16.60
N CYS A 5 3.16 -39.41 -15.27
CA CYS A 5 2.35 -38.46 -14.50
C CYS A 5 2.78 -36.98 -14.68
N PHE A 6 4.05 -36.75 -15.06
CA PHE A 6 4.56 -35.37 -15.20
C PHE A 6 4.15 -34.72 -16.53
N ILE A 7 3.88 -35.51 -17.55
CA ILE A 7 3.45 -35.02 -18.88
C ILE A 7 1.94 -34.72 -18.89
N LEU A 8 1.14 -35.42 -18.06
CA LEU A 8 -0.31 -35.14 -17.97
C LEU A 8 -0.61 -33.84 -17.17
N THR A 9 0.24 -33.48 -16.21
CA THR A 9 0.05 -32.24 -15.42
C THR A 9 0.45 -30.99 -16.20
N VAL A 10 1.42 -31.10 -17.13
CA VAL A 10 1.82 -29.99 -18.01
C VAL A 10 0.84 -29.78 -19.18
N LEU A 11 0.13 -30.83 -19.60
CA LEU A 11 -0.92 -30.72 -20.62
C LEU A 11 -2.27 -30.22 -20.06
N LEU A 12 -2.56 -30.43 -18.77
CA LEU A 12 -3.75 -29.87 -18.12
C LEU A 12 -3.62 -28.38 -17.82
N SER A 13 -2.40 -27.87 -17.56
CA SER A 13 -2.17 -26.43 -17.34
C SER A 13 -2.17 -25.61 -18.63
N ALA A 14 -2.06 -26.24 -19.81
CA ALA A 14 -2.16 -25.57 -21.10
C ALA A 14 -3.60 -25.45 -21.62
N ILE A 15 -4.57 -26.13 -20.98
CA ILE A 15 -5.99 -26.13 -21.42
C ILE A 15 -6.86 -25.15 -20.59
N ILE A 16 -6.35 -24.61 -19.48
CA ILE A 16 -7.11 -23.69 -18.63
C ILE A 16 -7.02 -22.21 -19.10
N MET A 17 -6.27 -21.92 -20.16
CA MET A 17 -6.16 -20.57 -20.73
C MET A 17 -7.13 -20.27 -21.90
N LEU A 18 -8.25 -20.98 -22.01
CA LEU A 18 -9.24 -20.78 -23.09
C LEU A 18 -10.69 -20.89 -22.59
N ASN A 19 -11.00 -20.35 -21.43
CA ASN A 19 -12.39 -20.30 -20.95
C ASN A 19 -12.86 -18.88 -20.58
N ALA A 20 -12.60 -17.89 -21.42
CA ALA A 20 -13.63 -16.89 -21.71
C ALA A 20 -14.59 -17.57 -22.67
N ASN A 21 -15.80 -17.86 -22.23
CA ASN A 21 -16.82 -18.60 -22.96
C ASN A 21 -17.05 -17.95 -24.35
N PRO A 22 -16.56 -18.52 -25.50
CA PRO A 22 -16.69 -17.88 -26.80
C PRO A 22 -18.14 -17.76 -27.26
N SER A 23 -19.05 -18.41 -26.55
CA SER A 23 -20.46 -18.55 -26.96
C SER A 23 -21.33 -17.30 -26.71
N ASN A 24 -20.78 -16.22 -26.09
CA ASN A 24 -21.59 -15.03 -25.79
C ASN A 24 -21.02 -13.71 -26.35
N ARG A 25 -19.94 -13.77 -27.14
CA ARG A 25 -19.39 -12.55 -27.78
C ARG A 25 -20.29 -12.10 -28.92
N TYR A 26 -20.62 -10.81 -28.94
CA TYR A 26 -21.42 -10.21 -30.02
C TYR A 26 -20.70 -10.27 -31.37
N ILE A 27 -19.40 -10.00 -31.41
CA ILE A 27 -18.56 -10.09 -32.61
C ILE A 27 -18.04 -11.52 -32.79
N THR A 28 -18.29 -12.08 -33.95
CA THR A 28 -17.87 -13.46 -34.31
C THR A 28 -16.41 -13.52 -34.76
N GLU A 29 -15.78 -14.69 -34.63
CA GLU A 29 -14.44 -14.95 -35.17
C GLU A 29 -14.38 -14.71 -36.68
N HIS A 30 -15.50 -14.97 -37.41
CA HIS A 30 -15.61 -14.67 -38.84
C HIS A 30 -15.44 -13.17 -39.12
N SER A 31 -16.05 -12.30 -38.34
CA SER A 31 -15.91 -10.85 -38.48
C SER A 31 -14.48 -10.38 -38.18
N CYS A 32 -13.82 -10.93 -37.15
CA CYS A 32 -12.39 -10.67 -36.89
C CYS A 32 -11.52 -11.11 -38.08
N SER A 33 -11.77 -12.28 -38.65
CA SER A 33 -11.04 -12.79 -39.85
C SER A 33 -11.27 -11.92 -41.10
N LYS A 34 -12.48 -11.40 -41.28
CA LYS A 34 -12.79 -10.44 -42.37
C LYS A 34 -12.00 -9.13 -42.17
N ALA A 35 -12.00 -8.58 -40.95
CA ALA A 35 -11.27 -7.35 -40.61
C ALA A 35 -9.76 -7.55 -40.84
N LYS A 36 -9.18 -8.64 -40.33
CA LYS A 36 -7.78 -8.99 -40.57
C LYS A 36 -7.41 -9.04 -42.03
N THR A 37 -8.25 -9.78 -42.83
CA THR A 37 -8.04 -9.90 -44.28
C THR A 37 -8.07 -8.54 -44.97
N ALA A 38 -9.00 -7.66 -44.59
CA ALA A 38 -9.10 -6.31 -45.13
C ALA A 38 -7.89 -5.42 -44.75
N ILE A 39 -7.42 -5.52 -43.52
CA ILE A 39 -6.22 -4.81 -43.02
C ILE A 39 -4.97 -5.26 -43.81
N LEU A 40 -4.77 -6.57 -43.96
CA LEU A 40 -3.63 -7.12 -44.73
C LEU A 40 -3.65 -6.70 -46.20
N ARG A 41 -4.83 -6.63 -46.82
CA ARG A 41 -5.01 -6.15 -48.22
C ARG A 41 -4.60 -4.68 -48.39
N LYS A 42 -4.63 -3.88 -47.33
CA LYS A 42 -4.14 -2.49 -47.35
C LYS A 42 -2.60 -2.39 -47.27
N GLY A 43 -1.88 -3.50 -47.22
CA GLY A 43 -0.43 -3.53 -47.12
C GLY A 43 0.09 -3.38 -45.68
N CYS A 44 -0.68 -3.78 -44.67
CA CYS A 44 -0.25 -3.77 -43.30
C CYS A 44 0.99 -4.65 -43.07
N ASN A 45 2.04 -4.10 -42.42
CA ASN A 45 3.27 -4.83 -42.13
C ASN A 45 3.44 -5.07 -40.60
N ILE A 46 2.41 -4.79 -39.79
CA ILE A 46 2.37 -5.16 -38.38
C ILE A 46 2.29 -6.70 -38.26
N PRO A 47 3.02 -7.34 -37.33
CA PRO A 47 2.97 -8.79 -37.14
C PRO A 47 1.54 -9.32 -36.97
N GLU A 48 1.17 -10.33 -37.73
CA GLU A 48 -0.21 -10.89 -37.77
C GLU A 48 -0.70 -11.26 -36.35
N LYS A 49 0.16 -11.80 -35.49
CA LYS A 49 -0.19 -12.13 -34.10
C LYS A 49 -0.68 -10.91 -33.30
N LEU A 50 -0.15 -9.71 -33.57
CA LEU A 50 -0.60 -8.48 -32.93
C LEU A 50 -1.92 -7.99 -33.52
N ILE A 51 -2.13 -8.18 -34.83
CA ILE A 51 -3.43 -7.90 -35.48
C ILE A 51 -4.50 -8.82 -34.89
N ASP A 52 -4.26 -10.12 -34.81
CA ASP A 52 -5.20 -11.10 -34.24
C ASP A 52 -5.54 -10.74 -32.77
N ARG A 53 -4.53 -10.42 -31.97
CA ARG A 53 -4.72 -10.05 -30.57
C ARG A 53 -5.58 -8.78 -30.44
N GLY A 54 -5.21 -7.71 -31.13
CA GLY A 54 -5.92 -6.43 -31.05
C GLY A 54 -7.38 -6.55 -31.50
N LEU A 55 -7.63 -7.27 -32.59
CA LEU A 55 -9.01 -7.53 -33.09
C LEU A 55 -9.81 -8.39 -32.12
N SER A 56 -9.20 -9.43 -31.53
CA SER A 56 -9.87 -10.29 -30.54
C SER A 56 -10.24 -9.53 -29.27
N GLN A 57 -9.34 -8.70 -28.75
CA GLN A 57 -9.61 -7.89 -27.55
C GLN A 57 -10.65 -6.79 -27.82
N ALA A 58 -10.59 -6.12 -28.99
CA ALA A 58 -11.63 -5.17 -29.39
C ALA A 58 -13.00 -5.85 -29.54
N ALA A 59 -13.04 -7.04 -30.12
CA ALA A 59 -14.26 -7.82 -30.28
C ALA A 59 -14.87 -8.26 -28.95
N ALA A 60 -14.06 -8.48 -27.90
CA ALA A 60 -14.54 -8.86 -26.58
C ALA A 60 -15.40 -7.78 -25.93
N PHE A 61 -15.08 -6.50 -26.18
CA PHE A 61 -15.80 -5.36 -25.61
C PHE A 61 -16.85 -4.73 -26.54
N TRP A 62 -16.87 -5.11 -27.84
CA TRP A 62 -17.83 -4.56 -28.80
C TRP A 62 -19.21 -5.16 -28.61
N THR A 63 -20.22 -4.34 -28.48
CA THR A 63 -21.63 -4.73 -28.30
C THR A 63 -22.52 -4.25 -29.45
N SER A 64 -23.77 -4.63 -29.44
CA SER A 64 -24.76 -4.15 -30.45
C SER A 64 -25.00 -2.64 -30.41
N SER A 65 -24.72 -1.98 -29.25
CA SER A 65 -24.81 -0.53 -29.12
C SER A 65 -23.68 0.20 -29.85
N ASP A 66 -22.55 -0.47 -30.09
CA ASP A 66 -21.42 0.11 -30.82
C ASP A 66 -21.56 -0.04 -32.33
N GLY A 67 -22.42 -0.94 -32.79
CA GLY A 67 -22.71 -1.19 -34.20
C GLY A 67 -22.76 -2.65 -34.56
N SER A 68 -23.17 -2.92 -35.80
CA SER A 68 -23.27 -4.28 -36.37
C SER A 68 -21.91 -4.95 -36.57
N GLN A 69 -21.93 -6.23 -36.94
CA GLN A 69 -20.74 -7.00 -37.28
C GLN A 69 -19.96 -6.38 -38.48
N ASP A 70 -20.66 -5.91 -39.51
CA ASP A 70 -20.02 -5.28 -40.65
C ASP A 70 -19.45 -3.89 -40.29
N GLU A 71 -20.13 -3.11 -39.45
CA GLU A 71 -19.60 -1.84 -38.94
C GLU A 71 -18.34 -2.08 -38.09
N PHE A 72 -18.23 -3.15 -37.30
CA PHE A 72 -17.00 -3.54 -36.62
C PHE A 72 -15.86 -3.79 -37.63
N VAL A 73 -16.12 -4.56 -38.69
CA VAL A 73 -15.13 -4.83 -39.74
C VAL A 73 -14.65 -3.55 -40.40
N ASP A 74 -15.56 -2.67 -40.75
CA ASP A 74 -15.26 -1.37 -41.37
C ASP A 74 -14.47 -0.47 -40.43
N PHE A 75 -14.91 -0.38 -39.18
CA PHE A 75 -14.22 0.40 -38.13
C PHE A 75 -12.78 -0.06 -37.93
N CYS A 76 -12.56 -1.36 -37.72
CA CYS A 76 -11.23 -1.92 -37.56
C CYS A 76 -10.35 -1.70 -38.78
N THR A 77 -10.90 -1.96 -39.99
CA THR A 77 -10.17 -1.76 -41.24
C THR A 77 -9.76 -0.32 -41.48
N LYS A 78 -10.55 0.66 -40.99
CA LYS A 78 -10.29 2.08 -41.14
C LYS A 78 -9.26 2.61 -40.12
N ASN A 79 -9.30 2.12 -38.90
CA ASN A 79 -8.59 2.71 -37.77
C ASN A 79 -7.39 1.87 -37.27
N PHE A 80 -7.08 0.73 -37.90
CA PHE A 80 -5.88 -0.04 -37.61
C PHE A 80 -4.64 0.61 -38.29
N CYS A 81 -3.55 0.81 -37.54
CA CYS A 81 -2.29 1.31 -38.06
C CYS A 81 -1.62 0.28 -38.97
N LEU A 82 -1.25 0.69 -40.18
CA LEU A 82 -0.71 -0.23 -41.17
C LEU A 82 0.78 -0.50 -41.02
N ASN A 83 1.48 0.36 -40.32
CA ASN A 83 2.93 0.28 -40.12
C ASN A 83 3.33 0.92 -38.77
N LEU A 84 4.62 0.75 -38.40
CA LEU A 84 5.14 1.27 -37.13
C LEU A 84 5.15 2.80 -37.07
N GLU A 85 5.32 3.49 -38.20
CA GLU A 85 5.33 4.97 -38.23
C GLU A 85 3.94 5.51 -37.88
N GLU A 86 2.89 4.98 -38.49
CA GLU A 86 1.49 5.35 -38.15
C GLU A 86 1.17 5.01 -36.69
N LYS A 87 1.65 3.88 -36.20
CA LYS A 87 1.46 3.45 -34.81
C LYS A 87 2.17 4.40 -33.83
N ASP A 88 3.41 4.82 -34.14
CA ASP A 88 4.16 5.78 -33.33
C ASP A 88 3.47 7.15 -33.30
N GLN A 89 3.00 7.64 -34.47
CA GLN A 89 2.29 8.91 -34.56
C GLN A 89 0.97 8.88 -33.75
N LEU A 90 0.24 7.77 -33.81
CA LEU A 90 -0.95 7.58 -32.98
C LEU A 90 -0.62 7.56 -31.50
N PHE A 91 0.44 6.86 -31.10
CA PHE A 91 0.89 6.76 -29.73
C PHE A 91 1.26 8.14 -29.15
N GLU A 92 2.04 8.95 -29.86
CA GLU A 92 2.41 10.29 -29.41
C GLU A 92 1.20 11.21 -29.23
N ARG A 93 0.23 11.16 -30.15
CA ARG A 93 -1.04 11.90 -29.99
C ARG A 93 -1.81 11.46 -28.75
N LEU A 94 -1.87 10.14 -28.51
CA LEU A 94 -2.55 9.61 -27.33
C LEU A 94 -1.82 10.01 -26.06
N CYS A 95 -0.49 9.94 -26.01
CA CYS A 95 0.29 10.44 -24.86
C CYS A 95 -0.07 11.89 -24.52
N THR A 96 -0.05 12.78 -25.53
CA THR A 96 -0.36 14.20 -25.34
C THR A 96 -1.81 14.41 -24.88
N ASN A 97 -2.76 13.71 -25.50
CA ASN A 97 -4.17 13.88 -25.17
C ASN A 97 -4.51 13.34 -23.77
N PHE A 98 -3.97 12.17 -23.40
CA PHE A 98 -4.18 11.61 -22.07
C PHE A 98 -3.50 12.45 -20.99
N GLU A 99 -2.28 12.94 -21.22
CA GLU A 99 -1.62 13.88 -20.31
C GLU A 99 -2.50 15.12 -20.07
N THR A 100 -3.08 15.67 -21.14
CA THR A 100 -3.96 16.84 -21.04
C THR A 100 -5.24 16.54 -20.27
N ILE A 101 -5.94 15.44 -20.60
CA ILE A 101 -7.22 15.10 -19.96
C ILE A 101 -6.99 14.77 -18.47
N LEU A 102 -6.05 13.89 -18.18
CA LEU A 102 -5.76 13.45 -16.81
C LEU A 102 -5.18 14.59 -15.97
N GLY A 103 -4.30 15.42 -16.56
CA GLY A 103 -3.71 16.57 -15.89
C GLY A 103 -4.71 17.64 -15.52
N HIS A 104 -5.61 18.02 -16.43
CA HIS A 104 -6.66 18.99 -16.12
C HIS A 104 -7.64 18.47 -15.08
N ASN A 105 -8.04 17.20 -15.16
CA ASN A 105 -8.89 16.59 -14.13
C ASN A 105 -8.21 16.59 -12.76
N ASN A 106 -6.95 16.20 -12.69
CA ASN A 106 -6.16 16.20 -11.47
C ASN A 106 -6.05 17.59 -10.85
N ARG A 107 -5.80 18.62 -11.67
CA ARG A 107 -5.79 20.02 -11.24
C ARG A 107 -7.12 20.44 -10.63
N VAL A 108 -8.25 20.12 -11.28
CA VAL A 108 -9.59 20.41 -10.75
C VAL A 108 -9.79 19.71 -9.41
N THR A 109 -9.43 18.44 -9.30
CA THR A 109 -9.56 17.67 -8.05
C THR A 109 -8.73 18.30 -6.92
N ILE A 110 -7.47 18.67 -7.18
CA ILE A 110 -6.59 19.32 -6.18
C ILE A 110 -7.21 20.63 -5.68
N GLU A 111 -7.77 21.45 -6.59
CA GLU A 111 -8.37 22.73 -6.21
C GLU A 111 -9.68 22.54 -5.44
N LEU A 112 -10.53 21.59 -5.81
CA LEU A 112 -11.79 21.30 -5.11
C LEU A 112 -11.55 20.73 -3.70
N LEU A 113 -10.44 20.00 -3.50
CA LEU A 113 -10.04 19.46 -2.19
C LEU A 113 -9.22 20.46 -1.35
N ARG A 114 -8.82 21.61 -1.90
CA ARG A 114 -7.96 22.58 -1.21
C ARG A 114 -8.53 23.02 0.16
N PRO A 115 -9.84 23.36 0.30
CA PRO A 115 -10.38 23.80 1.59
C PRO A 115 -10.30 22.74 2.69
N SER A 116 -10.43 21.47 2.35
CA SER A 116 -10.34 20.36 3.31
C SER A 116 -8.91 19.87 3.58
N HIS A 117 -7.98 20.12 2.66
CA HIS A 117 -6.61 19.61 2.74
C HIS A 117 -5.58 20.64 3.23
N VAL A 118 -5.81 21.95 3.02
CA VAL A 118 -4.82 23.00 3.25
C VAL A 118 -5.29 23.95 4.36
N LYS A 119 -4.42 24.21 5.33
CA LYS A 119 -4.69 25.19 6.41
C LYS A 119 -4.83 26.61 5.84
N GLY A 120 -5.68 27.40 6.51
CA GLY A 120 -5.92 28.80 6.16
C GLY A 120 -7.19 29.01 5.31
N TYR A 121 -7.85 27.93 4.94
CA TYR A 121 -9.19 27.97 4.34
C TYR A 121 -10.26 27.67 5.39
N GLU A 122 -11.37 28.38 5.35
CA GLU A 122 -12.56 28.02 6.12
C GLU A 122 -13.33 26.96 5.32
N SER A 123 -13.37 25.73 5.85
CA SER A 123 -14.14 24.65 5.22
C SER A 123 -15.63 24.84 5.49
N LEU A 124 -16.42 24.87 4.43
CA LEU A 124 -17.87 24.96 4.46
C LEU A 124 -18.50 23.61 4.09
N PRO A 125 -19.72 23.28 4.52
CA PRO A 125 -20.38 22.03 4.15
C PRO A 125 -20.52 21.80 2.64
N ILE A 126 -20.45 22.85 1.83
CA ILE A 126 -20.47 22.74 0.36
C ILE A 126 -19.13 22.22 -0.19
N ASP A 127 -18.02 22.45 0.51
CA ASP A 127 -16.70 22.00 0.07
C ASP A 127 -16.60 20.48 0.13
N ASP A 128 -17.32 19.82 1.05
CA ASP A 128 -17.41 18.34 1.10
C ASP A 128 -18.07 17.78 -0.17
N ILE A 129 -19.09 18.48 -0.68
CA ILE A 129 -19.78 18.09 -1.91
C ILE A 129 -18.87 18.29 -3.13
N PHE A 130 -18.17 19.42 -3.19
CA PHE A 130 -17.23 19.71 -4.28
C PHE A 130 -16.01 18.80 -4.21
N GLY A 131 -15.49 18.50 -3.02
CA GLY A 131 -14.38 17.57 -2.83
C GLY A 131 -14.71 16.13 -3.24
N ALA A 132 -15.97 15.74 -3.18
CA ALA A 132 -16.45 14.45 -3.65
C ALA A 132 -16.63 14.36 -5.18
N TYR A 133 -16.42 15.45 -5.92
CA TYR A 133 -16.55 15.45 -7.37
C TYR A 133 -15.46 14.60 -8.03
N ASN A 134 -15.85 13.64 -8.85
CA ASN A 134 -14.95 12.82 -9.66
C ASN A 134 -15.21 13.13 -11.17
N GLY A 135 -14.35 13.94 -11.75
CA GLY A 135 -14.45 14.31 -13.17
C GLY A 135 -14.17 13.15 -14.14
N LEU A 136 -13.59 12.06 -13.66
CA LEU A 136 -13.29 10.86 -14.47
C LEU A 136 -14.29 9.71 -14.24
N ALA A 137 -15.37 9.91 -13.47
CA ALA A 137 -16.33 8.85 -13.16
C ALA A 137 -16.93 8.18 -14.42
N HIS A 138 -17.10 8.93 -15.50
CA HIS A 138 -17.60 8.42 -16.79
C HIS A 138 -16.49 8.19 -17.83
N PHE A 139 -15.20 8.34 -17.46
CA PHE A 139 -14.10 8.32 -18.42
C PHE A 139 -14.05 7.03 -19.24
N ASN A 140 -14.13 5.87 -18.58
CA ASN A 140 -14.10 4.58 -19.26
C ASN A 140 -15.30 4.45 -20.22
N GLU A 141 -16.50 4.72 -19.73
CA GLU A 141 -17.74 4.65 -20.51
C GLU A 141 -17.71 5.59 -21.73
N ASP A 142 -17.26 6.84 -21.54
CA ASP A 142 -17.13 7.83 -22.62
C ASP A 142 -16.11 7.41 -23.68
N MET A 143 -14.98 6.82 -23.27
CA MET A 143 -13.96 6.34 -24.19
C MET A 143 -14.46 5.17 -25.06
N PHE A 144 -15.29 4.28 -24.51
CA PHE A 144 -15.95 3.23 -25.29
C PHE A 144 -17.07 3.77 -26.18
N ASN A 145 -17.94 4.63 -25.66
CA ASN A 145 -19.06 5.21 -26.41
C ASN A 145 -18.57 6.04 -27.60
N ASN A 146 -17.45 6.76 -27.45
CA ASN A 146 -16.80 7.50 -28.54
C ASN A 146 -15.83 6.65 -29.36
N LYS A 147 -15.78 5.33 -29.11
CA LYS A 147 -14.94 4.34 -29.82
C LYS A 147 -13.42 4.56 -29.71
N LEU A 148 -12.96 5.47 -28.88
CA LEU A 148 -11.53 5.71 -28.70
C LEU A 148 -10.85 4.54 -27.98
N ALA A 149 -11.51 3.91 -27.00
CA ALA A 149 -11.02 2.70 -26.35
C ALA A 149 -10.73 1.57 -27.36
N PHE A 150 -11.60 1.36 -28.35
CA PHE A 150 -11.37 0.35 -29.39
C PHE A 150 -10.17 0.68 -30.27
N ILE A 151 -9.90 1.97 -30.56
CA ILE A 151 -8.70 2.37 -31.32
C ILE A 151 -7.44 2.04 -30.51
N VAL A 152 -7.46 2.28 -29.20
CA VAL A 152 -6.35 1.92 -28.30
C VAL A 152 -6.17 0.41 -28.27
N ILE A 153 -7.20 -0.35 -27.91
CA ILE A 153 -7.16 -1.80 -27.73
C ILE A 153 -6.62 -2.51 -28.98
N MET A 154 -7.14 -2.18 -30.17
CA MET A 154 -6.73 -2.89 -31.38
C MET A 154 -5.30 -2.56 -31.83
N ASN A 155 -4.78 -1.35 -31.56
CA ASN A 155 -3.43 -0.95 -31.96
C ASN A 155 -2.39 -1.20 -30.88
N PHE A 156 -2.79 -1.16 -29.60
CA PHE A 156 -1.95 -1.35 -28.41
C PHE A 156 -2.58 -2.41 -27.50
N PRO A 157 -2.60 -3.68 -27.92
CA PRO A 157 -3.28 -4.71 -27.16
C PRO A 157 -2.65 -4.96 -25.80
N HIS A 158 -3.47 -5.28 -24.82
CA HIS A 158 -3.06 -5.66 -23.48
C HIS A 158 -2.27 -6.97 -23.47
N PHE A 159 -1.31 -7.09 -22.54
CA PHE A 159 -0.51 -8.28 -22.26
C PHE A 159 -0.66 -8.66 -20.77
N THR A 160 -0.87 -9.94 -20.52
CA THR A 160 -0.94 -10.49 -19.17
C THR A 160 0.38 -10.31 -18.41
N LEU A 161 0.35 -10.34 -17.08
CA LEU A 161 1.56 -10.30 -16.26
C LEU A 161 2.59 -11.35 -16.69
N ARG A 162 2.15 -12.58 -16.93
CA ARG A 162 3.01 -13.67 -17.40
C ARG A 162 3.73 -13.33 -18.70
N GLU A 163 3.04 -12.70 -19.64
CA GLU A 163 3.65 -12.27 -20.90
C GLU A 163 4.62 -11.12 -20.72
N LYS A 164 4.29 -10.13 -19.87
CA LYS A 164 5.18 -9.03 -19.49
C LYS A 164 6.46 -9.55 -18.84
N VAL A 165 6.35 -10.50 -17.91
CA VAL A 165 7.51 -11.12 -17.23
C VAL A 165 8.38 -11.92 -18.22
N ASN A 166 7.76 -12.67 -19.13
CA ASN A 166 8.50 -13.52 -20.07
C ASN A 166 9.18 -12.76 -21.21
N ASN A 167 8.61 -11.64 -21.64
CA ASN A 167 9.05 -10.93 -22.85
C ASN A 167 9.62 -9.54 -22.55
N GLY A 168 9.27 -8.94 -21.44
CA GLY A 168 9.53 -7.54 -21.14
C GLY A 168 11.02 -7.16 -21.03
N GLU A 169 11.89 -8.11 -20.67
CA GLU A 169 13.34 -7.88 -20.70
C GLU A 169 13.84 -7.48 -22.08
N ASN A 170 13.23 -8.03 -23.14
CA ASN A 170 13.61 -7.80 -24.53
C ASN A 170 12.86 -6.61 -25.18
N TRP A 171 11.91 -6.00 -24.49
CA TRP A 171 11.17 -4.86 -25.01
C TRP A 171 11.94 -3.55 -24.87
N THR A 172 11.88 -2.75 -25.90
CA THR A 172 12.35 -1.35 -25.84
C THR A 172 11.46 -0.51 -24.96
N VAL A 173 11.92 0.66 -24.51
CA VAL A 173 11.10 1.62 -23.73
C VAL A 173 9.82 1.98 -24.51
N ARG A 174 9.90 2.14 -25.84
CA ARG A 174 8.74 2.41 -26.70
C ARG A 174 7.74 1.26 -26.69
N GLN A 175 8.20 0.02 -26.78
CA GLN A 175 7.33 -1.16 -26.70
C GLN A 175 6.66 -1.30 -25.35
N TRP A 176 7.38 -1.00 -24.27
CA TRP A 176 6.79 -0.91 -22.94
C TRP A 176 5.71 0.18 -22.88
N GLY A 177 5.94 1.36 -23.47
CA GLY A 177 4.91 2.41 -23.57
C GLY A 177 3.64 1.94 -24.27
N TYR A 178 3.75 1.16 -25.36
CA TYR A 178 2.59 0.56 -26.02
C TYR A 178 1.83 -0.41 -25.11
N VAL A 179 2.56 -1.24 -24.36
CA VAL A 179 1.98 -2.18 -23.40
C VAL A 179 1.25 -1.44 -22.29
N ARG A 180 1.85 -0.40 -21.73
CA ARG A 180 1.23 0.40 -20.67
C ARG A 180 0.00 1.19 -21.15
N LEU A 181 0.00 1.65 -22.39
CA LEU A 181 -1.21 2.20 -23.00
C LEU A 181 -2.32 1.15 -23.14
N GLY A 182 -1.95 -0.09 -23.51
CA GLY A 182 -2.88 -1.21 -23.60
C GLY A 182 -3.51 -1.60 -22.25
N ASP A 183 -2.83 -1.35 -21.14
CA ASP A 183 -3.32 -1.60 -19.78
C ASP A 183 -4.46 -0.65 -19.35
N VAL A 184 -4.69 0.46 -20.07
CA VAL A 184 -5.72 1.47 -19.71
C VAL A 184 -7.15 0.94 -19.91
N PHE A 185 -7.39 0.08 -20.90
CA PHE A 185 -8.73 -0.40 -21.26
C PHE A 185 -8.82 -1.94 -21.15
N THR A 186 -8.67 -2.46 -19.94
CA THR A 186 -8.79 -3.91 -19.64
C THR A 186 -10.19 -4.32 -19.21
N ASN A 187 -11.11 -3.36 -19.10
CA ASN A 187 -12.51 -3.58 -18.75
C ASN A 187 -13.43 -2.57 -19.42
N ARG A 188 -14.71 -2.90 -19.47
CA ARG A 188 -15.78 -1.99 -19.91
C ARG A 188 -16.82 -1.82 -18.80
N MET A 189 -16.37 -1.44 -17.61
CA MET A 189 -17.23 -1.24 -16.45
C MET A 189 -18.06 0.04 -16.61
N PRO A 190 -19.40 -0.01 -16.45
CA PRO A 190 -20.24 1.18 -16.49
C PRO A 190 -20.09 2.00 -15.21
N ALA A 191 -20.27 3.31 -15.31
CA ALA A 191 -20.17 4.24 -14.18
C ALA A 191 -21.09 3.86 -13.00
N THR A 192 -22.24 3.23 -13.26
CA THR A 192 -23.14 2.76 -12.20
C THR A 192 -22.55 1.62 -11.37
N ALA A 193 -21.77 0.71 -11.96
CA ALA A 193 -21.10 -0.36 -11.23
C ALA A 193 -19.96 0.21 -10.37
N GLU A 194 -19.20 1.17 -10.91
CA GLU A 194 -18.18 1.89 -10.16
C GLU A 194 -18.78 2.66 -8.96
N GLN A 195 -19.90 3.34 -9.16
CA GLN A 195 -20.61 4.03 -8.08
C GLN A 195 -21.06 3.06 -6.97
N HIS A 196 -21.47 1.84 -7.30
CA HIS A 196 -21.84 0.84 -6.28
C HIS A 196 -20.62 0.40 -5.45
N ILE A 197 -19.45 0.22 -6.08
CA ILE A 197 -18.21 -0.08 -5.36
C ILE A 197 -17.84 1.10 -4.46
N ASN A 198 -17.80 2.30 -4.99
CA ASN A 198 -17.46 3.52 -4.23
C ASN A 198 -18.41 3.74 -3.04
N ALA A 199 -19.71 3.51 -3.21
CA ALA A 199 -20.68 3.62 -2.13
C ALA A 199 -20.46 2.56 -1.04
N ALA A 200 -20.07 1.33 -1.39
CA ALA A 200 -19.77 0.28 -0.43
C ALA A 200 -18.49 0.60 0.35
N THR A 201 -17.44 1.07 -0.34
CA THR A 201 -16.16 1.47 0.26
C THR A 201 -16.35 2.66 1.19
N ALA A 202 -17.02 3.73 0.74
CA ALA A 202 -17.29 4.91 1.56
C ALA A 202 -18.10 4.58 2.83
N ALA A 203 -19.05 3.64 2.74
CA ALA A 203 -19.79 3.17 3.91
C ALA A 203 -18.90 2.42 4.91
N ALA A 204 -17.92 1.65 4.43
CA ALA A 204 -16.95 0.95 5.26
C ALA A 204 -15.94 1.93 5.89
N GLU A 205 -15.45 2.90 5.13
CA GLU A 205 -14.56 3.98 5.61
C GLU A 205 -15.24 4.80 6.71
N ASN A 206 -16.50 5.20 6.49
CA ASN A 206 -17.28 5.95 7.50
C ASN A 206 -17.50 5.12 8.78
N TYR A 207 -17.75 3.81 8.66
CA TYR A 207 -17.84 2.91 9.81
C TYR A 207 -16.55 2.90 10.61
N ILE A 208 -15.39 2.76 9.96
CA ILE A 208 -14.08 2.74 10.63
C ILE A 208 -13.72 4.12 11.19
N ALA A 209 -13.94 5.21 10.46
CA ALA A 209 -13.61 6.57 10.91
C ALA A 209 -14.38 6.98 12.18
N ASN A 210 -15.59 6.45 12.35
CA ASN A 210 -16.41 6.69 13.53
C ASN A 210 -16.29 5.61 14.60
N TYR A 211 -15.32 4.69 14.49
CA TYR A 211 -15.13 3.62 15.45
C TYR A 211 -14.08 4.01 16.50
N ASN A 212 -14.47 4.76 17.50
CA ASN A 212 -13.57 5.25 18.53
C ASN A 212 -13.87 4.59 19.88
N ILE A 213 -12.82 4.30 20.63
CA ILE A 213 -12.87 3.85 22.02
C ILE A 213 -12.42 5.00 22.94
N TYR A 214 -13.29 5.40 23.85
CA TYR A 214 -12.98 6.40 24.87
C TYR A 214 -12.19 5.76 26.00
N MET A 215 -10.85 5.84 25.91
CA MET A 215 -9.94 5.12 26.80
C MET A 215 -10.05 5.59 28.26
N GLY A 216 -10.49 6.82 28.51
CA GLY A 216 -10.80 7.31 29.84
C GLY A 216 -11.98 6.58 30.53
N MET A 217 -12.78 5.85 29.77
CA MET A 217 -13.89 5.02 30.28
C MET A 217 -13.49 3.53 30.40
N VAL A 218 -12.27 3.17 30.00
CA VAL A 218 -11.76 1.79 30.07
C VAL A 218 -11.05 1.55 31.41
N TRP A 219 -11.45 0.50 32.08
CA TRP A 219 -10.91 0.12 33.39
C TRP A 219 -10.28 -1.28 33.33
N SER A 220 -9.19 -1.48 34.06
CA SER A 220 -8.57 -2.78 34.26
C SER A 220 -9.34 -3.61 35.29
N ASP A 221 -9.07 -4.93 35.35
CA ASP A 221 -9.57 -5.84 36.39
C ASP A 221 -9.13 -5.45 37.80
N LYS A 222 -8.07 -4.65 37.90
CA LYS A 222 -7.58 -4.07 39.15
C LYS A 222 -8.34 -2.77 39.56
N ASN A 223 -9.39 -2.39 38.82
CA ASN A 223 -10.10 -1.14 38.99
C ASN A 223 -9.21 0.11 38.82
N ILE A 224 -8.23 0.05 37.91
CA ILE A 224 -7.35 1.14 37.58
C ILE A 224 -7.73 1.69 36.21
N ARG A 225 -7.77 3.00 36.09
CA ARG A 225 -7.89 3.73 34.83
C ARG A 225 -6.50 4.27 34.43
N TYR A 226 -6.00 3.86 33.29
CA TYR A 226 -4.65 4.20 32.84
C TYR A 226 -4.60 5.43 31.91
N TRP A 227 -5.75 5.84 31.36
CA TRP A 227 -5.83 6.98 30.44
C TRP A 227 -6.66 8.12 31.03
N THR A 228 -6.36 9.34 30.61
CA THR A 228 -7.15 10.52 30.97
C THR A 228 -8.50 10.51 30.25
N PRO A 229 -9.54 11.22 30.75
CA PRO A 229 -10.88 11.20 30.19
C PRO A 229 -10.97 11.63 28.72
N ASP A 230 -10.05 12.45 28.27
CA ASP A 230 -9.99 13.05 26.93
C ASP A 230 -9.35 12.12 25.88
N VAL A 231 -8.72 11.01 26.28
CA VAL A 231 -8.08 10.08 25.35
C VAL A 231 -9.12 9.24 24.64
N GLN A 232 -9.14 9.39 23.32
CA GLN A 232 -9.96 8.66 22.37
C GLN A 232 -9.07 7.99 21.34
N LEU A 233 -9.22 6.69 21.15
CA LEU A 233 -8.41 5.93 20.20
C LEU A 233 -9.32 5.29 19.15
N ILE A 234 -8.97 5.54 17.88
CA ILE A 234 -9.63 4.90 16.76
C ILE A 234 -9.27 3.40 16.70
N THR A 235 -10.25 2.59 16.31
CA THR A 235 -10.06 1.13 16.17
C THR A 235 -8.84 0.81 15.31
N HIS A 236 -8.12 -0.23 15.69
CA HIS A 236 -6.89 -0.75 15.11
C HIS A 236 -5.73 0.25 15.15
N TRP A 237 -5.74 1.33 14.36
CA TRP A 237 -4.60 2.25 14.26
C TRP A 237 -4.20 2.86 15.60
N GLY A 238 -5.08 3.61 16.21
CA GLY A 238 -4.79 4.27 17.48
C GLY A 238 -4.53 3.28 18.61
N LEU A 239 -5.28 2.17 18.65
CA LEU A 239 -5.10 1.10 19.64
C LEU A 239 -3.73 0.41 19.46
N ARG A 240 -3.33 0.08 18.22
CA ARG A 240 -2.04 -0.53 17.93
C ARG A 240 -0.88 0.41 18.28
N ASP A 241 -1.01 1.67 17.93
CA ASP A 241 0.03 2.68 18.21
C ASP A 241 0.21 2.88 19.71
N GLU A 242 -0.87 2.82 20.50
CA GLU A 242 -0.79 2.87 21.96
C GLU A 242 -0.11 1.61 22.55
N ILE A 243 -0.35 0.40 21.99
CA ILE A 243 0.43 -0.81 22.36
C ILE A 243 1.92 -0.59 22.10
N LYS A 244 2.28 -0.04 20.94
CA LYS A 244 3.67 0.27 20.58
C LYS A 244 4.28 1.31 21.53
N ALA A 245 3.56 2.39 21.81
CA ALA A 245 4.00 3.44 22.73
C ALA A 245 4.21 2.93 24.17
N ALA A 246 3.38 1.98 24.61
CA ALA A 246 3.42 1.41 25.96
C ALA A 246 4.72 0.64 26.27
N TYR A 247 5.53 0.23 25.28
CA TYR A 247 6.86 -0.34 25.53
C TYR A 247 7.85 0.66 26.17
N SER A 248 7.58 1.96 26.08
CA SER A 248 8.35 3.00 26.76
C SER A 248 7.92 3.25 28.22
N ASP A 249 6.80 2.68 28.67
CA ASP A 249 6.25 2.81 30.03
C ASP A 249 6.60 1.57 30.88
N PRO A 250 7.65 1.65 31.73
CA PRO A 250 8.08 0.50 32.53
C PRO A 250 7.16 0.19 33.71
N VAL A 251 6.19 1.04 34.03
CA VAL A 251 5.31 0.93 35.20
C VAL A 251 3.96 0.32 34.84
N SER A 252 3.31 0.86 33.82
CA SER A 252 1.94 0.46 33.45
C SER A 252 1.84 -0.07 32.01
N GLY A 253 2.93 -0.11 31.26
CA GLY A 253 2.91 -0.48 29.85
C GLY A 253 2.29 -1.84 29.58
N THR A 254 2.68 -2.88 30.34
CA THR A 254 2.14 -4.23 30.15
C THR A 254 0.63 -4.31 30.45
N ASP A 255 0.17 -3.66 31.52
CA ASP A 255 -1.26 -3.63 31.85
C ASP A 255 -2.07 -2.92 30.74
N LYS A 256 -1.53 -1.81 30.19
CA LYS A 256 -2.14 -1.10 29.05
C LYS A 256 -2.22 -2.01 27.80
N GLN A 257 -1.14 -2.71 27.49
CA GLN A 257 -1.06 -3.63 26.34
C GLN A 257 -2.10 -4.76 26.46
N GLU A 258 -2.24 -5.37 27.63
CA GLU A 258 -3.25 -6.42 27.89
C GLU A 258 -4.67 -5.89 27.69
N ILE A 259 -4.98 -4.70 28.21
CA ILE A 259 -6.30 -4.08 28.05
C ILE A 259 -6.61 -3.86 26.56
N ILE A 260 -5.68 -3.24 25.82
CA ILE A 260 -5.89 -2.96 24.41
C ILE A 260 -5.99 -4.24 23.59
N TYR A 261 -5.20 -5.26 23.93
CA TYR A 261 -5.27 -6.57 23.28
C TYR A 261 -6.67 -7.19 23.45
N ASN A 262 -7.26 -7.11 24.63
CA ASN A 262 -8.63 -7.55 24.88
C ASN A 262 -9.64 -6.73 24.08
N ILE A 263 -9.46 -5.41 23.97
CA ILE A 263 -10.32 -4.55 23.13
C ILE A 263 -10.27 -5.00 21.67
N LEU A 264 -9.07 -5.15 21.12
CA LEU A 264 -8.89 -5.57 19.71
C LEU A 264 -9.48 -6.96 19.46
N THR A 265 -9.33 -7.89 20.40
CA THR A 265 -9.92 -9.23 20.29
C THR A 265 -11.45 -9.14 20.21
N ARG A 266 -12.07 -8.33 21.07
CA ARG A 266 -13.54 -8.16 21.08
C ARG A 266 -14.07 -7.44 19.85
N ILE A 267 -13.32 -6.48 19.31
CA ILE A 267 -13.65 -5.85 18.03
C ILE A 267 -13.61 -6.90 16.91
N THR A 268 -12.58 -7.74 16.92
CA THR A 268 -12.37 -8.74 15.86
C THR A 268 -13.43 -9.83 15.87
N ASP A 269 -13.76 -10.37 17.05
CA ASP A 269 -14.79 -11.41 17.18
C ASP A 269 -16.22 -10.87 17.28
N GLN A 270 -16.38 -9.54 17.28
CA GLN A 270 -17.65 -8.81 17.37
C GLN A 270 -18.41 -9.05 18.68
N SER A 271 -17.71 -9.47 19.73
CA SER A 271 -18.28 -9.58 21.07
C SER A 271 -18.32 -8.25 21.84
N ILE A 272 -17.66 -7.21 21.34
CA ILE A 272 -17.63 -5.88 21.95
C ILE A 272 -19.05 -5.35 22.22
N ALA A 273 -19.25 -4.72 23.37
CA ALA A 273 -20.52 -4.07 23.68
C ALA A 273 -20.74 -2.85 22.76
N GLU A 274 -21.88 -2.78 22.08
CA GLU A 274 -22.20 -1.67 21.16
C GLU A 274 -22.20 -0.30 21.87
N ASP A 275 -22.51 -0.33 23.18
CA ASP A 275 -22.58 0.90 23.99
C ASP A 275 -21.24 1.57 24.27
N VAL A 276 -20.10 0.89 24.05
CA VAL A 276 -18.78 1.48 24.28
C VAL A 276 -18.13 2.03 23.00
N ILE A 277 -18.78 1.84 21.86
CA ILE A 277 -18.28 2.31 20.57
C ILE A 277 -18.72 3.76 20.38
N ASN A 278 -17.76 4.65 20.23
CA ASN A 278 -17.98 6.09 20.00
C ASN A 278 -18.86 6.77 21.06
N LYS A 279 -18.82 6.30 22.33
CA LYS A 279 -19.58 6.83 23.46
C LYS A 279 -18.70 6.90 24.71
N ASP A 280 -18.84 7.95 25.51
CA ASP A 280 -18.07 8.25 26.71
C ASP A 280 -18.88 8.12 28.03
N GLU A 281 -20.08 7.55 27.96
CA GLU A 281 -20.98 7.44 29.12
C GLU A 281 -20.82 6.13 29.89
N TYR A 282 -20.14 5.11 29.28
CA TYR A 282 -20.10 3.75 29.79
C TYR A 282 -18.71 3.38 30.31
N ILE A 283 -18.59 3.09 31.60
CA ILE A 283 -17.39 2.43 32.13
C ILE A 283 -17.36 1.01 31.60
N TRP A 284 -16.22 0.58 31.05
CA TRP A 284 -16.06 -0.71 30.42
C TRP A 284 -14.83 -1.48 30.93
N TYR A 285 -15.03 -2.76 31.20
CA TYR A 285 -13.99 -3.73 31.55
C TYR A 285 -13.79 -4.68 30.36
N PRO A 286 -12.78 -4.48 29.50
CA PRO A 286 -12.60 -5.26 28.28
C PRO A 286 -12.40 -6.76 28.50
N SER A 287 -11.79 -7.19 29.60
CA SER A 287 -11.56 -8.59 29.94
C SER A 287 -12.85 -9.35 30.11
N THR A 288 -13.81 -8.80 30.86
CA THR A 288 -15.12 -9.42 31.15
C THR A 288 -16.24 -8.95 30.21
N ASN A 289 -15.99 -7.87 29.45
CA ASN A 289 -16.98 -7.18 28.62
C ASN A 289 -18.15 -6.57 29.41
N GLN A 290 -17.97 -6.33 30.70
CA GLN A 290 -18.99 -5.71 31.54
C GLN A 290 -18.97 -4.18 31.35
N THR A 291 -20.16 -3.61 31.24
CA THR A 291 -20.39 -2.17 31.11
C THR A 291 -21.22 -1.63 32.26
N TYR A 292 -20.91 -0.41 32.71
CA TYR A 292 -21.59 0.24 33.84
C TYR A 292 -21.90 1.69 33.52
N VAL A 293 -23.10 2.14 33.97
CA VAL A 293 -23.48 3.55 34.04
C VAL A 293 -23.83 3.87 35.48
N GLN A 294 -23.22 4.89 36.07
CA GLN A 294 -23.46 5.29 37.46
C GLN A 294 -23.35 4.11 38.47
N ARG A 295 -22.42 3.18 38.25
CA ARG A 295 -22.17 1.96 39.04
C ARG A 295 -23.26 0.86 38.91
N VAL A 296 -24.19 1.01 37.98
CA VAL A 296 -25.16 -0.02 37.64
C VAL A 296 -24.68 -0.78 36.42
N GLU A 297 -24.63 -2.11 36.50
CA GLU A 297 -24.27 -2.94 35.37
C GLU A 297 -25.35 -2.88 34.30
N ILE A 298 -24.93 -2.60 33.06
CA ILE A 298 -25.82 -2.57 31.91
C ILE A 298 -25.53 -3.79 31.05
N LYS A 299 -26.54 -4.57 30.76
CA LYS A 299 -26.48 -5.68 29.81
C LYS A 299 -26.72 -5.13 28.41
N GLY A 300 -25.66 -4.62 27.79
CA GLY A 300 -25.65 -4.14 26.41
C GLY A 300 -25.73 -5.29 25.40
N LYS A 301 -26.09 -4.96 24.16
CA LYS A 301 -25.95 -5.87 23.02
C LYS A 301 -24.50 -5.80 22.49
N SER A 302 -24.05 -6.90 21.91
CA SER A 302 -22.79 -6.88 21.13
C SER A 302 -23.02 -6.20 19.77
N GLU A 303 -21.95 -5.75 19.15
CA GLU A 303 -21.97 -5.09 17.83
C GLU A 303 -22.56 -5.96 16.70
N ASN A 304 -22.56 -7.27 16.86
CA ASN A 304 -23.30 -8.26 16.06
C ASN A 304 -22.99 -8.24 14.54
N ASN A 305 -21.75 -8.51 14.18
CA ASN A 305 -21.29 -8.70 12.79
C ASN A 305 -21.22 -7.46 11.89
N LYS A 306 -21.42 -6.25 12.36
CA LYS A 306 -21.36 -5.03 11.55
C LYS A 306 -20.06 -4.90 10.75
N ARG A 307 -18.92 -5.23 11.37
CA ARG A 307 -17.63 -5.26 10.73
C ARG A 307 -17.63 -6.17 9.49
N TYR A 308 -18.17 -7.35 9.62
CA TYR A 308 -18.23 -8.35 8.55
C TYR A 308 -19.36 -8.09 7.54
N GLU A 309 -20.37 -7.31 7.90
CA GLU A 309 -21.38 -6.79 6.97
C GLU A 309 -20.76 -5.79 5.99
N HIS A 310 -19.87 -4.90 6.45
CA HIS A 310 -19.14 -3.97 5.59
C HIS A 310 -18.19 -4.71 4.65
N LEU A 311 -17.40 -5.66 5.15
CA LEU A 311 -16.52 -6.49 4.32
C LEU A 311 -17.30 -7.26 3.25
N LEU A 312 -18.43 -7.87 3.65
CA LEU A 312 -19.28 -8.63 2.73
C LEU A 312 -19.96 -7.72 1.68
N ARG A 313 -20.30 -6.49 2.06
CA ARG A 313 -20.85 -5.48 1.13
C ARG A 313 -19.82 -5.09 0.08
N ASN A 314 -18.59 -4.80 0.49
CA ASN A 314 -17.47 -4.52 -0.42
C ASN A 314 -17.23 -5.70 -1.37
N PHE A 315 -17.14 -6.92 -0.83
CA PHE A 315 -16.99 -8.11 -1.65
C PHE A 315 -18.10 -8.25 -2.70
N LYS A 316 -19.36 -8.07 -2.31
CA LYS A 316 -20.49 -8.21 -3.25
C LYS A 316 -20.48 -7.15 -4.34
N ALA A 317 -20.15 -5.89 -4.00
CA ALA A 317 -20.05 -4.80 -4.96
C ALA A 317 -18.91 -5.07 -5.96
N ILE A 318 -17.73 -5.44 -5.48
CA ILE A 318 -16.56 -5.75 -6.30
C ILE A 318 -16.80 -7.01 -7.13
N LYS A 319 -17.36 -8.07 -6.54
CA LYS A 319 -17.68 -9.30 -7.29
C LYS A 319 -18.71 -9.07 -8.40
N ALA A 320 -19.67 -8.19 -8.22
CA ALA A 320 -20.64 -7.83 -9.25
C ALA A 320 -19.96 -7.16 -10.46
N SER A 321 -18.79 -6.56 -10.28
CA SER A 321 -18.02 -5.97 -11.39
C SER A 321 -17.21 -6.98 -12.18
N ASP A 322 -17.05 -8.23 -11.72
CA ASP A 322 -16.24 -9.26 -12.40
C ASP A 322 -16.72 -9.50 -13.84
N GLU A 323 -18.02 -9.35 -14.11
CA GLU A 323 -18.61 -9.53 -15.45
C GLU A 323 -18.10 -8.54 -16.50
N TYR A 324 -17.50 -7.41 -16.08
CA TYR A 324 -16.98 -6.37 -16.98
C TYR A 324 -15.50 -6.54 -17.31
N TYR A 325 -14.85 -7.55 -16.73
CA TYR A 325 -13.43 -7.86 -16.93
C TYR A 325 -13.29 -9.18 -17.70
N GLU A 326 -12.22 -9.30 -18.48
CA GLU A 326 -11.85 -10.59 -19.08
C GLU A 326 -11.23 -11.54 -18.03
N GLU A 327 -10.68 -11.01 -16.96
CA GLU A 327 -10.05 -11.78 -15.88
C GLU A 327 -11.05 -12.20 -14.81
N ASP A 328 -10.90 -13.44 -14.32
CA ASP A 328 -11.92 -14.16 -13.57
C ASP A 328 -12.36 -13.58 -12.25
N ASN A 329 -11.48 -12.82 -11.52
CA ASN A 329 -11.80 -12.33 -10.18
C ASN A 329 -10.91 -11.18 -9.72
N PHE A 330 -11.36 -10.49 -8.68
CA PHE A 330 -10.66 -9.35 -8.10
C PHE A 330 -9.28 -9.70 -7.51
N ILE A 331 -9.07 -10.92 -7.00
CA ILE A 331 -7.77 -11.32 -6.44
C ILE A 331 -6.71 -11.28 -7.56
N THR A 332 -7.02 -11.86 -8.71
CA THR A 332 -6.13 -11.81 -9.88
C THR A 332 -5.88 -10.39 -10.35
N ARG A 333 -6.94 -9.57 -10.46
CA ARG A 333 -6.80 -8.16 -10.86
C ARG A 333 -5.94 -7.36 -9.90
N LYS A 334 -6.09 -7.57 -8.58
CA LYS A 334 -5.29 -6.86 -7.57
C LYS A 334 -3.84 -7.29 -7.60
N PHE A 335 -3.56 -8.60 -7.68
CA PHE A 335 -2.20 -9.10 -7.65
C PHE A 335 -1.49 -9.03 -9.01
N GLU A 336 -2.12 -9.53 -10.08
CA GLU A 336 -1.49 -9.54 -11.40
C GLU A 336 -1.66 -8.24 -12.19
N GLY A 337 -2.77 -7.52 -11.98
CA GLY A 337 -3.05 -6.25 -12.66
C GLY A 337 -2.43 -5.05 -11.96
N GLU A 338 -2.63 -4.91 -10.63
CA GLU A 338 -2.19 -3.71 -9.89
C GLU A 338 -0.79 -3.88 -9.28
N TYR A 339 -0.54 -4.98 -8.53
CA TYR A 339 0.79 -5.21 -7.96
C TYR A 339 1.80 -5.72 -8.97
N GLU A 340 1.36 -6.35 -10.03
CA GLU A 340 2.17 -7.09 -11.00
C GLU A 340 3.10 -8.13 -10.33
N ILE A 341 2.61 -8.72 -9.24
CA ILE A 341 3.20 -9.84 -8.51
C ILE A 341 2.08 -10.86 -8.33
N SER A 342 2.27 -12.12 -8.77
CA SER A 342 1.20 -13.12 -8.59
C SER A 342 0.92 -13.39 -7.12
N VAL A 343 -0.30 -13.79 -6.78
CA VAL A 343 -0.68 -14.12 -5.41
C VAL A 343 0.19 -15.24 -4.84
N GLU A 344 0.57 -16.22 -5.66
CA GLU A 344 1.45 -17.31 -5.28
C GLU A 344 2.86 -16.82 -4.93
N GLN A 345 3.40 -15.86 -5.71
CA GLN A 345 4.69 -15.23 -5.43
C GLN A 345 4.65 -14.43 -4.12
N ALA A 346 3.61 -13.64 -3.91
CA ALA A 346 3.42 -12.88 -2.67
C ALA A 346 3.29 -13.82 -1.45
N GLU A 347 2.42 -14.83 -1.54
CA GLU A 347 2.27 -15.83 -0.47
C GLU A 347 3.57 -16.62 -0.21
N LYS A 348 4.37 -16.88 -1.25
CA LYS A 348 5.66 -17.55 -1.09
C LYS A 348 6.63 -16.68 -0.29
N LEU A 349 6.76 -15.39 -0.63
CA LEU A 349 7.59 -14.43 0.12
C LEU A 349 7.18 -14.39 1.60
N PHE A 350 5.86 -14.34 1.86
CA PHE A 350 5.34 -14.30 3.23
C PHE A 350 5.66 -15.58 3.99
N ARG A 351 5.43 -16.75 3.40
CA ARG A 351 5.73 -18.04 4.02
C ARG A 351 7.23 -18.25 4.26
N ASP A 352 8.08 -17.81 3.33
CA ASP A 352 9.54 -17.93 3.45
C ASP A 352 10.05 -17.18 4.70
N LEU A 353 9.58 -15.95 4.95
CA LEU A 353 9.96 -15.20 6.15
C LEU A 353 9.32 -15.76 7.40
N LEU A 354 8.01 -16.00 7.40
CA LEU A 354 7.27 -16.49 8.58
C LEU A 354 7.78 -17.83 9.10
N SER A 355 8.35 -18.66 8.22
CA SER A 355 8.89 -19.98 8.55
C SER A 355 10.42 -19.97 8.79
N SER A 356 11.07 -18.81 8.70
CA SER A 356 12.50 -18.69 8.79
C SER A 356 13.01 -18.92 10.22
N PRO A 357 14.24 -19.47 10.41
CA PRO A 357 14.83 -19.65 11.73
C PRO A 357 15.05 -18.32 12.46
N GLN A 358 15.25 -17.22 11.74
CA GLN A 358 15.44 -15.88 12.27
C GLN A 358 14.27 -15.41 13.14
N VAL A 359 13.04 -15.85 12.85
CA VAL A 359 11.87 -15.53 13.68
C VAL A 359 12.09 -15.94 15.13
N LYS A 360 12.59 -17.15 15.36
CA LYS A 360 12.89 -17.63 16.71
C LYS A 360 14.04 -16.85 17.37
N GLU A 361 15.10 -16.56 16.60
CA GLU A 361 16.27 -15.83 17.10
C GLU A 361 15.90 -14.42 17.56
N VAL A 362 15.11 -13.68 16.75
CA VAL A 362 14.62 -12.34 17.08
C VAL A 362 13.65 -12.40 18.25
N ALA A 363 12.73 -13.36 18.30
CA ALA A 363 11.80 -13.53 19.42
C ALA A 363 12.53 -13.79 20.75
N GLU A 364 13.60 -14.61 20.74
CA GLU A 364 14.45 -14.84 21.93
C GLU A 364 15.17 -13.56 22.36
N LEU A 365 15.64 -12.74 21.42
CA LEU A 365 16.24 -11.45 21.71
C LEU A 365 15.22 -10.48 22.33
N ILE A 366 14.01 -10.38 21.77
CA ILE A 366 12.92 -9.57 22.32
C ILE A 366 12.58 -10.01 23.76
N SER A 367 12.40 -11.31 23.98
CA SER A 367 12.11 -11.87 25.30
C SER A 367 13.21 -11.53 26.33
N LYS A 368 14.50 -11.57 25.95
CA LYS A 368 15.63 -11.16 26.78
C LYS A 368 15.64 -9.66 27.09
N ARG A 369 15.25 -8.83 26.12
CA ARG A 369 15.12 -7.38 26.31
C ARG A 369 13.97 -7.01 27.23
N LEU A 370 12.82 -7.66 27.07
CA LEU A 370 11.65 -7.49 27.92
C LEU A 370 11.82 -8.09 29.32
N GLY A 371 12.71 -9.08 29.49
CA GLY A 371 12.89 -9.81 30.75
C GLY A 371 11.73 -10.72 31.13
N ARG A 372 10.87 -11.06 30.16
CA ARG A 372 9.69 -11.93 30.31
C ARG A 372 9.45 -12.77 29.05
N LYS A 373 8.58 -13.77 29.17
CA LYS A 373 8.05 -14.50 28.00
C LYS A 373 7.22 -13.56 27.14
N LEU A 374 7.24 -13.82 25.84
CA LEU A 374 6.41 -13.06 24.90
C LEU A 374 4.93 -13.34 25.13
N GLN A 375 4.15 -12.30 25.02
CA GLN A 375 2.67 -12.32 24.99
C GLN A 375 2.20 -12.12 23.54
N PRO A 376 0.99 -12.52 23.16
CA PRO A 376 0.49 -12.34 21.79
C PRO A 376 0.59 -10.91 21.26
N PHE A 377 0.44 -9.90 22.11
CA PHE A 377 0.58 -8.49 21.72
C PHE A 377 2.03 -8.07 21.44
N ASP A 378 3.04 -8.89 21.81
CA ASP A 378 4.43 -8.59 21.45
C ASP A 378 4.74 -8.79 19.95
N ILE A 379 3.77 -9.26 19.17
CA ILE A 379 3.80 -9.16 17.71
C ILE A 379 4.03 -7.70 17.26
N TRP A 380 3.58 -6.72 18.05
CA TRP A 380 3.77 -5.29 17.85
C TRP A 380 4.94 -4.70 18.65
N TYR A 381 5.95 -5.50 18.98
CA TYR A 381 7.12 -5.01 19.71
C TYR A 381 7.82 -3.86 18.97
N ASP A 382 7.98 -2.71 19.66
CA ASP A 382 8.54 -1.47 19.10
C ASP A 382 9.93 -1.10 19.70
N GLY A 383 10.51 -2.00 20.49
CA GLY A 383 11.74 -1.69 21.23
C GLY A 383 13.03 -1.78 20.41
N PHE A 384 12.95 -2.08 19.10
CA PHE A 384 14.07 -1.98 18.18
C PHE A 384 14.21 -0.60 17.55
N LYS A 385 13.13 0.18 17.48
CA LYS A 385 13.25 1.55 16.98
C LYS A 385 14.34 2.28 17.73
N ALA A 386 15.37 2.71 17.02
CA ALA A 386 16.34 3.66 17.47
C ALA A 386 15.64 5.02 17.63
N ARG A 387 14.75 5.13 18.61
CA ARG A 387 14.27 6.44 19.04
C ARG A 387 15.52 7.19 19.45
N SER A 388 15.80 8.28 18.74
CA SER A 388 16.95 9.12 19.04
C SER A 388 17.03 9.30 20.56
N SER A 389 18.20 9.18 21.11
CA SER A 389 18.46 9.52 22.51
C SER A 389 18.13 11.00 22.82
N MET A 390 17.63 11.74 21.82
CA MET A 390 17.27 13.14 21.89
C MET A 390 15.85 13.32 22.41
N ASP A 391 15.70 14.24 23.36
CA ASP A 391 14.39 14.66 23.85
C ASP A 391 13.56 15.24 22.69
N GLN A 392 12.31 14.75 22.52
CA GLN A 392 11.37 15.21 21.52
C GLN A 392 11.24 16.74 21.50
N ARG A 393 11.14 17.36 22.68
CA ARG A 393 11.04 18.83 22.81
C ARG A 393 12.25 19.57 22.24
N LYS A 394 13.44 18.95 22.30
CA LYS A 394 14.65 19.51 21.71
C LYS A 394 14.59 19.41 20.18
N LEU A 395 14.11 18.30 19.65
CA LEU A 395 13.90 18.12 18.22
C LEU A 395 12.86 19.10 17.69
N ASP A 396 11.73 19.24 18.38
CA ASP A 396 10.68 20.22 18.04
C ASP A 396 11.22 21.64 18.04
N SER A 397 12.02 22.02 19.05
CA SER A 397 12.65 23.34 19.11
C SER A 397 13.59 23.61 17.92
N ILE A 398 14.36 22.60 17.49
CA ILE A 398 15.27 22.71 16.34
C ILE A 398 14.47 22.91 15.06
N THR A 399 13.47 22.08 14.81
CA THR A 399 12.69 22.14 13.57
C THR A 399 11.81 23.39 13.50
N MET A 400 11.16 23.78 14.60
CA MET A 400 10.39 25.03 14.67
C MET A 400 11.25 26.27 14.43
N SER A 401 12.48 26.28 15.00
CA SER A 401 13.42 27.39 14.76
C SER A 401 13.91 27.44 13.31
N LYS A 402 14.14 26.28 12.69
CA LYS A 402 14.62 26.17 11.32
C LYS A 402 13.51 26.46 10.30
N TYR A 403 12.31 26.01 10.58
CA TYR A 403 11.13 26.11 9.71
C TYR A 403 9.96 26.80 10.42
N PRO A 404 10.05 28.11 10.65
CA PRO A 404 9.01 28.87 11.34
C PRO A 404 7.70 28.98 10.55
N ASN A 405 7.73 28.70 9.25
CA ASN A 405 6.58 28.76 8.35
C ASN A 405 6.81 27.88 7.12
N THR A 406 5.80 27.77 6.27
CA THR A 406 5.79 26.95 5.05
C THR A 406 6.88 27.39 4.07
N GLU A 407 7.08 28.70 3.91
CA GLU A 407 8.07 29.27 2.97
C GLU A 407 9.49 28.89 3.37
N ALA A 408 9.81 28.92 4.66
CA ALA A 408 11.13 28.51 5.15
C ALA A 408 11.45 27.03 4.83
N PHE A 409 10.47 26.15 4.92
CA PHE A 409 10.64 24.75 4.55
C PHE A 409 10.78 24.59 3.03
N ALA A 410 9.90 25.21 2.25
CA ALA A 410 9.97 25.19 0.78
C ALA A 410 11.32 25.67 0.25
N ASN A 411 11.85 26.76 0.82
CA ASN A 411 13.14 27.34 0.43
C ASN A 411 14.35 26.42 0.79
N ASP A 412 14.22 25.51 1.74
CA ASP A 412 15.28 24.56 2.13
C ASP A 412 15.26 23.25 1.33
N LEU A 413 14.16 22.92 0.62
CA LEU A 413 14.06 21.68 -0.18
C LEU A 413 15.24 21.48 -1.15
N PRO A 414 15.71 22.52 -1.91
CA PRO A 414 16.90 22.35 -2.75
C PRO A 414 18.17 21.99 -1.95
N ASN A 415 18.33 22.49 -0.74
CA ASN A 415 19.47 22.16 0.12
C ASN A 415 19.36 20.72 0.65
N ILE A 416 18.16 20.23 0.94
CA ILE A 416 17.91 18.83 1.30
C ILE A 416 18.39 17.93 0.18
N LEU A 417 18.01 18.19 -1.07
CA LEU A 417 18.46 17.41 -2.23
C LEU A 417 19.96 17.47 -2.44
N VAL A 418 20.58 18.64 -2.28
CA VAL A 418 22.04 18.80 -2.39
C VAL A 418 22.77 17.97 -1.34
N LYS A 419 22.25 17.91 -0.10
CA LYS A 419 22.80 17.05 0.96
C LYS A 419 22.68 15.56 0.60
N LEU A 420 21.60 15.16 -0.07
CA LEU A 420 21.39 13.80 -0.59
C LEU A 420 22.25 13.51 -1.85
N GLY A 421 23.04 14.46 -2.32
CA GLY A 421 23.99 14.27 -3.41
C GLY A 421 23.48 14.64 -4.80
N PHE A 422 22.32 15.28 -4.91
CA PHE A 422 21.88 15.88 -6.19
C PHE A 422 22.74 17.09 -6.54
N THR A 423 22.89 17.36 -7.84
CA THR A 423 23.51 18.62 -8.27
C THR A 423 22.58 19.79 -7.97
N LYS A 424 23.15 21.00 -7.78
CA LYS A 424 22.34 22.21 -7.54
C LYS A 424 21.32 22.47 -8.65
N ALA A 425 21.68 22.18 -9.91
CA ALA A 425 20.80 22.35 -11.05
C ALA A 425 19.61 21.38 -11.00
N ARG A 426 19.86 20.12 -10.66
CA ARG A 426 18.80 19.11 -10.52
C ARG A 426 17.92 19.39 -9.33
N ALA A 427 18.52 19.72 -8.19
CA ALA A 427 17.78 20.10 -6.98
C ALA A 427 16.83 21.28 -7.26
N LYS A 428 17.31 22.31 -7.98
CA LYS A 428 16.46 23.42 -8.39
C LYS A 428 15.35 22.98 -9.33
N PHE A 429 15.67 22.18 -10.37
CA PHE A 429 14.68 21.69 -11.32
C PHE A 429 13.55 20.95 -10.61
N ILE A 430 13.89 19.99 -9.74
CA ILE A 430 12.88 19.18 -9.01
C ILE A 430 12.02 20.09 -8.12
N CYS A 431 12.64 20.99 -7.35
CA CYS A 431 11.91 21.87 -6.43
C CYS A 431 11.07 22.93 -7.14
N ASP A 432 11.44 23.35 -8.35
CA ASP A 432 10.62 24.25 -9.18
C ASP A 432 9.26 23.59 -9.59
N HIS A 433 9.17 22.24 -9.52
CA HIS A 433 7.95 21.47 -9.81
C HIS A 433 7.25 20.94 -8.55
N VAL A 434 7.62 21.44 -7.37
CA VAL A 434 6.99 21.07 -6.09
C VAL A 434 6.41 22.30 -5.43
N THR A 435 5.14 22.25 -5.05
CA THR A 435 4.49 23.26 -4.23
C THR A 435 4.30 22.73 -2.82
N VAL A 436 4.66 23.51 -1.80
CA VAL A 436 4.52 23.13 -0.39
C VAL A 436 3.33 23.84 0.22
N ASP A 437 2.40 23.09 0.81
CA ASP A 437 1.24 23.59 1.55
C ASP A 437 1.21 23.08 2.99
N PRO A 438 0.72 23.87 3.97
CA PRO A 438 0.48 23.40 5.32
C PRO A 438 -0.78 22.52 5.35
N SER A 439 -0.66 21.25 5.78
CA SER A 439 -1.78 20.31 5.77
C SER A 439 -2.78 20.52 6.91
N VAL A 440 -4.05 20.23 6.62
CA VAL A 440 -5.06 19.89 7.62
C VAL A 440 -4.93 18.40 7.92
N GLY A 441 -4.63 18.02 9.18
CA GLY A 441 -4.45 16.61 9.56
C GLY A 441 -3.08 16.03 9.21
N ALA A 442 -3.04 14.83 8.63
CA ALA A 442 -1.81 14.16 8.22
C ALA A 442 -1.21 14.78 6.96
N GLY A 443 0.13 14.69 6.82
CA GLY A 443 0.79 15.07 5.57
C GLY A 443 0.48 14.08 4.46
N HIS A 444 0.64 14.53 3.21
CA HIS A 444 0.54 13.69 2.01
C HIS A 444 1.16 14.38 0.80
N ALA A 445 1.72 13.58 -0.10
CA ALA A 445 2.11 14.03 -1.42
C ALA A 445 0.97 13.82 -2.42
N TRP A 446 0.83 14.73 -3.38
CA TRP A 446 -0.10 14.57 -4.49
C TRP A 446 0.64 14.77 -5.80
N GLU A 447 0.63 13.77 -6.66
CA GLU A 447 1.35 13.83 -7.93
C GLU A 447 0.76 14.87 -8.90
N SER A 448 1.63 15.40 -9.76
CA SER A 448 1.19 16.08 -10.97
C SER A 448 0.96 15.06 -12.09
N MET A 449 -0.17 15.17 -12.77
CA MET A 449 -0.50 14.31 -13.92
C MET A 449 -0.16 14.99 -15.26
N MET A 450 0.38 16.21 -15.23
CA MET A 450 0.74 17.00 -16.41
C MET A 450 2.04 17.77 -16.16
N ARG A 451 2.95 17.78 -17.14
CA ARG A 451 4.29 18.40 -17.02
C ARG A 451 4.27 19.90 -16.74
N SER A 452 3.17 20.59 -17.06
CA SER A 452 3.00 22.03 -16.77
C SER A 452 2.59 22.35 -15.34
N ASP A 453 2.30 21.33 -14.53
CA ASP A 453 1.79 21.49 -13.17
C ASP A 453 2.83 21.04 -12.15
N ASN A 454 2.68 21.53 -10.91
CA ASN A 454 3.50 21.11 -9.79
C ASN A 454 2.84 19.94 -9.03
N SER A 455 3.67 19.05 -8.50
CA SER A 455 3.27 18.12 -7.44
C SER A 455 3.10 18.89 -6.13
N MET A 456 2.22 18.39 -5.24
CA MET A 456 1.91 19.07 -3.99
C MET A 456 2.53 18.31 -2.82
N LEU A 457 3.37 19.00 -2.04
CA LEU A 457 3.89 18.53 -0.77
C LEU A 457 3.06 19.15 0.36
N ARG A 458 2.29 18.33 1.05
CA ARG A 458 1.46 18.79 2.17
C ARG A 458 1.97 18.18 3.47
N THR A 459 2.31 19.02 4.44
CA THR A 459 2.82 18.56 5.74
C THR A 459 2.35 19.47 6.87
N ARG A 460 2.49 18.98 8.10
CA ARG A 460 2.02 19.68 9.31
C ARG A 460 2.94 20.83 9.64
N ILE A 461 2.41 22.06 9.51
CA ILE A 461 3.09 23.28 9.96
C ILE A 461 2.13 24.03 10.87
N GLY A 462 2.53 24.20 12.14
CA GLY A 462 1.75 24.91 13.15
C GLY A 462 1.98 26.42 13.11
N GLU A 463 1.22 27.15 13.94
CA GLU A 463 1.41 28.60 14.12
C GLU A 463 2.79 28.95 14.68
N ASN A 464 3.38 28.06 15.48
CA ASN A 464 4.72 28.22 16.07
C ASN A 464 5.84 27.60 15.22
N GLY A 465 5.54 27.22 13.98
CA GLY A 465 6.47 26.53 13.07
C GLY A 465 6.22 25.02 12.96
N MET A 466 7.13 24.36 12.27
CA MET A 466 7.07 22.93 11.98
C MET A 466 7.69 22.13 13.13
N ASP A 467 6.90 21.32 13.85
CA ASP A 467 7.43 20.37 14.83
C ASP A 467 8.22 19.24 14.13
N TYR A 468 8.97 18.45 14.91
CA TYR A 468 9.78 17.38 14.34
C TYR A 468 8.93 16.32 13.61
N LYS A 469 7.74 16.04 14.10
CA LYS A 469 6.84 15.10 13.43
C LYS A 469 6.39 15.63 12.06
N GLY A 470 6.05 16.91 11.97
CA GLY A 470 5.74 17.57 10.70
C GLY A 470 6.92 17.57 9.73
N TYR A 471 8.15 17.78 10.24
CA TYR A 471 9.36 17.70 9.44
C TYR A 471 9.64 16.28 8.93
N ASN A 472 9.56 15.27 9.79
CA ASN A 472 9.77 13.87 9.43
C ASN A 472 8.77 13.41 8.34
N ILE A 473 7.48 13.77 8.48
CA ILE A 473 6.47 13.55 7.45
C ILE A 473 6.80 14.36 6.19
N GLY A 474 7.19 15.64 6.33
CA GLY A 474 7.53 16.49 5.18
C GLY A 474 8.69 15.94 4.35
N VAL A 475 9.68 15.30 4.98
CA VAL A 475 10.79 14.65 4.28
C VAL A 475 10.32 13.36 3.57
N HIS A 476 9.41 12.60 4.17
CA HIS A 476 8.78 11.43 3.57
C HIS A 476 8.00 11.83 2.30
N GLU A 477 7.06 12.78 2.42
CA GLU A 477 6.25 13.26 1.32
C GLU A 477 7.10 13.89 0.20
N PHE A 478 8.21 14.54 0.57
CA PHE A 478 9.15 15.06 -0.40
C PHE A 478 9.83 13.96 -1.21
N GLY A 479 10.08 12.79 -0.62
CA GLY A 479 10.55 11.61 -1.35
C GLY A 479 9.59 11.23 -2.48
N HIS A 480 8.28 11.17 -2.19
CA HIS A 480 7.26 10.95 -3.22
C HIS A 480 7.29 12.02 -4.32
N ASN A 481 7.35 13.31 -3.95
CA ASN A 481 7.38 14.37 -4.96
C ASN A 481 8.63 14.33 -5.84
N VAL A 482 9.77 13.92 -5.30
CA VAL A 482 11.01 13.74 -6.10
C VAL A 482 10.84 12.61 -7.11
N GLU A 483 10.30 11.46 -6.69
CA GLU A 483 9.99 10.34 -7.58
C GLU A 483 9.02 10.78 -8.69
N GLN A 484 7.89 11.36 -8.30
CA GLN A 484 6.84 11.81 -9.21
C GLN A 484 7.36 12.81 -10.24
N THR A 485 8.19 13.77 -9.83
CA THR A 485 8.78 14.77 -10.72
C THR A 485 9.76 14.14 -11.70
N ILE A 486 10.68 13.31 -11.24
CA ILE A 486 11.65 12.62 -12.12
C ILE A 486 10.89 11.74 -13.11
N SER A 487 9.97 10.96 -12.64
CA SER A 487 9.18 10.03 -13.44
C SER A 487 8.37 10.74 -14.54
N LEU A 488 7.69 11.84 -14.21
CA LEU A 488 6.88 12.59 -15.17
C LEU A 488 7.71 13.30 -16.24
N HIS A 489 8.90 13.83 -15.86
CA HIS A 489 9.70 14.69 -16.74
C HIS A 489 10.83 13.97 -17.48
N GLU A 490 11.37 12.87 -16.94
CA GLU A 490 12.56 12.21 -17.48
C GLU A 490 12.25 10.88 -18.20
N VAL A 491 11.07 10.30 -17.98
CA VAL A 491 10.66 9.09 -18.71
C VAL A 491 10.20 9.46 -20.11
N ASP A 492 10.69 8.74 -21.13
CA ASP A 492 10.51 9.08 -22.56
C ASP A 492 9.07 9.25 -23.01
N ASN A 493 8.11 8.55 -22.39
CA ASN A 493 6.72 8.63 -22.78
C ASN A 493 5.77 8.60 -21.58
N TYR A 494 4.61 9.25 -21.75
CA TYR A 494 3.65 9.50 -20.68
C TYR A 494 3.14 8.23 -19.99
N PHE A 495 2.91 7.13 -20.72
CA PHE A 495 2.38 5.89 -20.14
C PHE A 495 3.42 5.08 -19.38
N MET A 496 4.70 5.43 -19.52
CA MET A 496 5.78 4.81 -18.75
C MET A 496 6.12 5.57 -17.46
N ARG A 497 5.47 6.72 -17.18
CA ARG A 497 5.70 7.44 -15.93
C ARG A 497 5.32 6.56 -14.72
N GLY A 498 5.93 6.83 -13.60
CA GLY A 498 5.71 6.11 -12.34
C GLY A 498 6.67 4.95 -12.12
N VAL A 499 6.44 4.28 -11.02
CA VAL A 499 7.12 3.07 -10.57
C VAL A 499 6.15 1.88 -10.65
N PRO A 500 6.61 0.63 -10.47
CA PRO A 500 5.74 -0.54 -10.68
C PRO A 500 4.41 -0.53 -9.93
N ASN A 501 4.42 -0.14 -8.65
CA ASN A 501 3.21 -0.07 -7.83
C ASN A 501 3.47 0.75 -6.55
N THR A 502 2.45 0.92 -5.72
CA THR A 502 2.50 1.70 -4.46
C THR A 502 3.61 1.25 -3.51
N ALA A 503 3.96 -0.05 -3.45
CA ALA A 503 5.04 -0.51 -2.58
C ALA A 503 6.41 0.06 -2.97
N PHE A 504 6.62 0.39 -4.25
CA PHE A 504 7.87 1.00 -4.75
C PHE A 504 7.97 2.49 -4.46
N THR A 505 6.87 3.23 -4.57
CA THR A 505 6.88 4.67 -4.23
C THR A 505 7.10 4.87 -2.72
N GLU A 506 6.50 4.01 -1.87
CA GLU A 506 6.75 4.01 -0.43
C GLU A 506 8.20 3.75 -0.06
N ALA A 507 8.86 2.81 -0.73
CA ALA A 507 10.27 2.50 -0.49
C ALA A 507 11.18 3.72 -0.67
N LEU A 508 10.95 4.57 -1.68
CA LEU A 508 11.72 5.80 -1.84
C LEU A 508 11.42 6.84 -0.77
N ALA A 509 10.16 7.01 -0.42
CA ALA A 509 9.77 7.93 0.64
C ALA A 509 10.43 7.55 1.97
N PHE A 510 10.50 6.26 2.30
CA PHE A 510 11.23 5.76 3.47
C PHE A 510 12.74 6.02 3.37
N THR A 511 13.34 5.87 2.19
CA THR A 511 14.76 6.21 1.94
C THR A 511 15.06 7.66 2.31
N PHE A 512 14.17 8.60 1.99
CA PHE A 512 14.31 9.99 2.40
C PHE A 512 14.07 10.16 3.90
N GLN A 513 12.99 9.61 4.42
CA GLN A 513 12.58 9.72 5.82
C GLN A 513 13.62 9.17 6.79
N SER A 514 14.29 8.06 6.45
CA SER A 514 15.32 7.45 7.30
C SER A 514 16.54 8.36 7.51
N ARG A 515 16.71 9.40 6.71
CA ARG A 515 17.81 10.37 6.76
C ARG A 515 17.43 11.71 7.38
N ASP A 516 16.26 11.84 7.95
CA ASP A 516 15.71 13.09 8.46
C ASP A 516 16.64 13.76 9.51
N LEU A 517 17.17 13.00 10.45
CA LEU A 517 18.13 13.51 11.44
C LEU A 517 19.48 13.91 10.82
N GLU A 518 19.97 13.13 9.84
CA GLU A 518 21.18 13.47 9.09
C GLU A 518 21.00 14.80 8.34
N LEU A 519 19.86 15.00 7.71
CA LEU A 519 19.50 16.22 6.99
C LEU A 519 19.39 17.44 7.91
N LEU A 520 19.07 17.24 9.19
CA LEU A 520 19.14 18.27 10.24
C LEU A 520 20.56 18.49 10.77
N GLY A 521 21.54 17.66 10.39
CA GLY A 521 22.89 17.69 10.94
C GLY A 521 23.01 17.04 12.34
N LEU A 522 22.06 16.19 12.69
CA LEU A 522 21.96 15.51 13.99
C LEU A 522 22.23 14.00 13.88
N GLY A 523 22.54 13.51 12.69
CA GLY A 523 22.76 12.10 12.41
C GLY A 523 23.97 11.55 13.17
N ASN A 524 23.80 10.36 13.72
CA ASN A 524 24.88 9.56 14.31
C ASN A 524 24.98 8.26 13.48
N ASN A 525 26.05 8.10 12.72
CA ASN A 525 26.34 6.92 11.91
C ASN A 525 26.82 5.75 12.80
N ASP A 526 26.03 5.35 13.78
CA ASP A 526 26.34 4.24 14.66
C ASP A 526 25.84 2.94 14.01
N THR A 527 26.74 2.00 13.73
CA THR A 527 26.43 0.72 13.09
C THR A 527 25.33 -0.07 13.81
N ILE A 528 25.21 0.12 15.13
CA ILE A 528 24.16 -0.51 15.92
C ILE A 528 22.76 -0.02 15.53
N ASN A 529 22.61 1.21 15.06
CA ASN A 529 21.32 1.74 14.63
C ASN A 529 20.85 1.05 13.35
N GLU A 530 21.76 0.68 12.44
CA GLU A 530 21.44 -0.10 11.24
C GLU A 530 20.95 -1.50 11.62
N ASP A 531 21.62 -2.15 12.57
CA ASP A 531 21.22 -3.48 13.06
C ASP A 531 19.86 -3.43 13.76
N LEU A 532 19.61 -2.40 14.58
CA LEU A 532 18.31 -2.19 15.22
C LEU A 532 17.21 -1.95 14.18
N ASN A 533 17.47 -1.13 13.17
CA ASN A 533 16.52 -0.88 12.08
C ASN A 533 16.23 -2.17 11.27
N THR A 534 17.26 -2.97 11.00
CA THR A 534 17.09 -4.28 10.36
C THR A 534 16.15 -5.18 11.16
N LEU A 535 16.30 -5.24 12.48
CA LEU A 535 15.42 -6.03 13.35
C LEU A 535 14.01 -5.46 13.42
N ASP A 536 13.86 -4.14 13.38
CA ASP A 536 12.55 -3.48 13.34
C ASP A 536 11.80 -3.83 12.04
N ILE A 537 12.45 -3.68 10.90
CA ILE A 537 11.88 -4.06 9.59
C ILE A 537 11.50 -5.55 9.56
N PHE A 538 12.40 -6.42 10.04
CA PHE A 538 12.12 -7.85 10.09
C PHE A 538 10.90 -8.18 10.95
N TRP A 539 10.78 -7.57 12.15
CA TRP A 539 9.67 -7.85 13.06
C TRP A 539 8.35 -7.25 12.55
N ASN A 540 8.38 -6.09 11.91
CA ASN A 540 7.22 -5.51 11.22
C ASN A 540 6.79 -6.39 10.03
N CYS A 541 7.72 -6.95 9.26
CA CYS A 541 7.40 -7.95 8.22
C CYS A 541 6.77 -9.22 8.82
N TYR A 542 7.32 -9.73 9.94
CA TYR A 542 6.75 -10.88 10.64
C TYR A 542 5.32 -10.61 11.11
N GLU A 543 5.02 -9.42 11.64
CA GLU A 543 3.67 -8.97 11.97
C GLU A 543 2.75 -9.02 10.74
N ILE A 544 3.09 -8.25 9.70
CA ILE A 544 2.12 -7.90 8.65
C ILE A 544 1.97 -8.99 7.58
N MET A 545 2.96 -9.86 7.39
CA MET A 545 2.85 -10.98 6.44
C MET A 545 1.78 -12.00 6.85
N GLY A 546 1.64 -12.28 8.15
CA GLY A 546 0.57 -13.13 8.64
C GLY A 546 -0.81 -12.50 8.48
N VAL A 547 -0.91 -11.20 8.72
CA VAL A 547 -2.13 -10.42 8.48
C VAL A 547 -2.52 -10.46 6.99
N SER A 548 -1.54 -10.27 6.10
CA SER A 548 -1.75 -10.35 4.64
C SER A 548 -2.23 -11.72 4.19
N LEU A 549 -1.69 -12.80 4.77
CA LEU A 549 -2.19 -14.16 4.49
C LEU A 549 -3.64 -14.36 4.95
N VAL A 550 -4.03 -13.77 6.10
CA VAL A 550 -5.44 -13.82 6.56
C VAL A 550 -6.34 -13.07 5.59
N ASP A 551 -5.92 -11.91 5.10
CA ASP A 551 -6.68 -11.12 4.13
C ASP A 551 -6.85 -11.87 2.80
N ILE A 552 -5.78 -12.37 2.19
CA ILE A 552 -5.82 -13.16 0.95
C ILE A 552 -6.76 -14.37 1.11
N LYS A 553 -6.59 -15.17 2.17
CA LYS A 553 -7.41 -16.35 2.43
C LYS A 553 -8.89 -16.01 2.68
N THR A 554 -9.16 -14.85 3.28
CA THR A 554 -10.51 -14.33 3.47
C THR A 554 -11.18 -14.05 2.13
N TRP A 555 -10.49 -13.39 1.21
CA TRP A 555 -10.99 -13.13 -0.14
C TRP A 555 -11.17 -14.42 -0.95
N GLN A 556 -10.23 -15.35 -0.87
CA GLN A 556 -10.36 -16.69 -1.50
C GLN A 556 -11.59 -17.41 -0.95
N TRP A 557 -11.82 -17.35 0.37
CA TRP A 557 -12.99 -17.97 1.00
C TRP A 557 -14.30 -17.32 0.53
N MET A 558 -14.36 -15.97 0.43
CA MET A 558 -15.56 -15.28 -0.04
C MET A 558 -15.91 -15.64 -1.48
N TYR A 559 -14.91 -15.77 -2.36
CA TYR A 559 -15.12 -16.26 -3.73
C TYR A 559 -15.64 -17.71 -3.78
N ALA A 560 -15.16 -18.56 -2.90
CA ALA A 560 -15.66 -19.94 -2.77
C ALA A 560 -17.06 -20.01 -2.14
N HIS A 561 -17.48 -18.98 -1.39
CA HIS A 561 -18.77 -18.94 -0.68
C HIS A 561 -19.57 -17.66 -0.97
N PRO A 562 -19.91 -17.36 -2.25
CA PRO A 562 -20.48 -16.05 -2.63
C PRO A 562 -21.88 -15.77 -2.05
N LYS A 563 -22.55 -16.78 -1.51
CA LYS A 563 -23.87 -16.67 -0.88
C LYS A 563 -23.81 -16.58 0.65
N ALA A 564 -22.62 -16.52 1.23
CA ALA A 564 -22.45 -16.44 2.68
C ALA A 564 -23.07 -15.16 3.26
N ASN A 565 -23.52 -15.26 4.51
CA ASN A 565 -23.93 -14.11 5.31
C ASN A 565 -22.77 -13.60 6.20
N ALA A 566 -22.96 -12.48 6.88
CA ALA A 566 -21.93 -11.85 7.71
C ALA A 566 -21.48 -12.72 8.88
N GLU A 567 -22.36 -13.49 9.48
CA GLU A 567 -22.02 -14.42 10.56
C GLU A 567 -21.13 -15.57 10.07
N GLN A 568 -21.44 -16.15 8.91
CA GLN A 568 -20.63 -17.18 8.28
C GLN A 568 -19.24 -16.63 7.91
N LEU A 569 -19.20 -15.40 7.37
CA LEU A 569 -17.94 -14.72 7.05
C LEU A 569 -17.12 -14.45 8.31
N ARG A 570 -17.71 -13.91 9.38
CA ARG A 570 -17.02 -13.74 10.66
C ARG A 570 -16.37 -15.04 11.13
N ASN A 571 -17.16 -16.11 11.17
CA ASN A 571 -16.66 -17.41 11.65
C ASN A 571 -15.53 -17.94 10.78
N ALA A 572 -15.61 -17.74 9.45
CA ALA A 572 -14.53 -18.11 8.51
C ALA A 572 -13.27 -17.29 8.77
N VAL A 573 -13.38 -15.97 8.90
CA VAL A 573 -12.23 -15.08 9.16
C VAL A 573 -11.54 -15.43 10.47
N LEU A 574 -12.31 -15.66 11.53
CA LEU A 574 -11.75 -16.07 12.82
C LEU A 574 -11.01 -17.41 12.73
N ASN A 575 -11.55 -18.37 11.99
CA ASN A 575 -10.91 -19.67 11.79
C ASN A 575 -9.62 -19.51 10.96
N ILE A 576 -9.64 -18.75 9.87
CA ILE A 576 -8.47 -18.44 9.05
C ILE A 576 -7.38 -17.77 9.91
N ALA A 577 -7.76 -16.78 10.72
CA ALA A 577 -6.82 -16.10 11.61
C ALA A 577 -6.17 -17.08 12.60
N LYS A 578 -6.96 -17.96 13.22
CA LYS A 578 -6.45 -19.02 14.12
C LYS A 578 -5.54 -20.00 13.40
N GLU A 579 -5.87 -20.42 12.19
CA GLU A 579 -5.03 -21.32 11.40
C GLU A 579 -3.66 -20.70 11.11
N VAL A 580 -3.63 -19.45 10.60
CA VAL A 580 -2.39 -18.72 10.32
C VAL A 580 -1.59 -18.50 11.60
N TRP A 581 -2.28 -18.08 12.69
CA TRP A 581 -1.63 -17.90 13.98
C TRP A 581 -1.02 -19.20 14.50
N ASN A 582 -1.77 -20.30 14.51
CA ASN A 582 -1.32 -21.57 15.02
C ASN A 582 -0.13 -22.14 14.24
N LEU A 583 -0.06 -21.85 12.94
CA LEU A 583 1.03 -22.32 12.09
C LEU A 583 2.32 -21.54 12.31
N TYR A 584 2.26 -20.21 12.37
CA TYR A 584 3.46 -19.36 12.34
C TYR A 584 3.79 -18.67 13.66
N TYR A 585 2.79 -18.33 14.49
CA TYR A 585 2.97 -17.52 15.70
C TYR A 585 2.89 -18.34 16.99
N ALA A 586 1.98 -19.30 17.09
CA ALA A 586 1.87 -20.13 18.29
C ALA A 586 3.15 -20.88 18.68
N PRO A 587 4.02 -21.33 17.73
CA PRO A 587 5.32 -21.90 18.07
C PRO A 587 6.25 -20.91 18.80
N ILE A 588 6.08 -19.61 18.59
CA ILE A 588 6.88 -18.52 19.17
C ILE A 588 6.28 -18.03 20.49
N PHE A 589 4.99 -17.62 20.46
CA PHE A 589 4.29 -17.02 21.60
C PHE A 589 3.82 -18.06 22.63
N LYS A 590 3.77 -19.36 22.26
CA LYS A 590 3.27 -20.47 23.10
C LYS A 590 1.79 -20.38 23.47
N GLU A 591 1.04 -19.58 22.75
CA GLU A 591 -0.40 -19.44 22.86
C GLU A 591 -1.06 -19.74 21.51
N LYS A 592 -2.18 -20.47 21.52
CA LYS A 592 -2.93 -20.87 20.33
C LYS A 592 -4.20 -20.06 20.16
N ASP A 593 -4.79 -20.22 18.98
CA ASP A 593 -6.14 -19.77 18.64
C ASP A 593 -6.38 -18.28 18.77
N GLN A 594 -5.32 -17.46 18.62
CA GLN A 594 -5.45 -16.00 18.63
C GLN A 594 -6.01 -15.51 17.31
N VAL A 595 -6.92 -14.52 17.39
CA VAL A 595 -7.62 -13.95 16.22
C VAL A 595 -7.08 -12.59 15.79
N ILE A 596 -6.06 -12.12 16.49
CA ILE A 596 -5.58 -10.74 16.39
C ILE A 596 -5.07 -10.36 14.99
N LEU A 597 -4.68 -11.34 14.16
CA LEU A 597 -4.28 -11.09 12.78
C LEU A 597 -5.44 -10.55 11.91
N ALA A 598 -6.69 -10.71 12.34
CA ALA A 598 -7.88 -10.18 11.65
C ALA A 598 -8.37 -8.84 12.19
N CYS A 599 -7.62 -8.18 13.10
CA CYS A 599 -8.08 -6.90 13.69
C CYS A 599 -7.89 -5.69 12.76
N TYR A 600 -7.13 -5.82 11.69
CA TYR A 600 -6.73 -4.72 10.82
C TYR A 600 -7.89 -4.10 10.06
N SER A 601 -8.07 -2.79 10.20
CA SER A 601 -9.17 -2.06 9.58
C SER A 601 -9.12 -2.06 8.05
N HIS A 602 -7.91 -2.14 7.48
CA HIS A 602 -7.74 -2.26 6.02
C HIS A 602 -8.47 -3.46 5.41
N MET A 603 -8.60 -4.59 6.12
CA MET A 603 -9.40 -5.71 5.63
C MET A 603 -10.84 -5.30 5.28
N ILE A 604 -11.32 -4.21 5.89
CA ILE A 604 -12.70 -3.74 5.75
C ILE A 604 -12.80 -2.62 4.71
N VAL A 605 -11.82 -1.70 4.68
CA VAL A 605 -11.89 -0.47 3.86
C VAL A 605 -11.05 -0.57 2.57
N ASP A 606 -9.94 -1.32 2.59
CA ASP A 606 -8.99 -1.41 1.47
C ASP A 606 -8.77 -2.86 1.04
N PRO A 607 -9.61 -3.40 0.18
CA PRO A 607 -9.56 -4.80 -0.25
C PRO A 607 -8.18 -5.23 -0.78
N LEU A 608 -7.57 -6.24 -0.11
CA LEU A 608 -6.26 -6.82 -0.45
C LEU A 608 -5.07 -5.84 -0.43
N TYR A 609 -5.23 -4.67 0.20
CA TYR A 609 -4.16 -3.68 0.30
C TYR A 609 -3.03 -4.09 1.27
N LEU A 610 -3.34 -4.88 2.29
CA LEU A 610 -2.41 -5.26 3.35
C LEU A 610 -1.12 -5.92 2.85
N SER A 611 -1.15 -6.56 1.68
CA SER A 611 0.03 -7.16 1.04
C SER A 611 1.05 -6.13 0.54
N ALA A 612 0.66 -4.87 0.31
CA ALA A 612 1.56 -3.81 -0.11
C ALA A 612 2.61 -3.47 0.95
N TYR A 613 2.24 -3.52 2.24
CA TYR A 613 3.15 -3.19 3.34
C TYR A 613 4.38 -4.10 3.43
N PRO A 614 4.25 -5.43 3.53
CA PRO A 614 5.42 -6.30 3.65
C PRO A 614 6.24 -6.33 2.35
N ILE A 615 5.59 -6.20 1.19
CA ILE A 615 6.28 -6.08 -0.10
C ILE A 615 7.11 -4.79 -0.12
N GLY A 616 6.53 -3.65 0.31
CA GLY A 616 7.21 -2.38 0.41
C GLY A 616 8.42 -2.42 1.35
N HIS A 617 8.30 -3.05 2.51
CA HIS A 617 9.43 -3.24 3.43
C HIS A 617 10.57 -4.07 2.82
N LEU A 618 10.26 -5.12 2.05
CA LEU A 618 11.28 -5.90 1.36
C LEU A 618 12.00 -5.08 0.27
N ILE A 619 11.25 -4.27 -0.48
CA ILE A 619 11.79 -3.39 -1.52
C ILE A 619 12.67 -2.32 -0.91
N ASP A 620 12.18 -1.62 0.13
CA ASP A 620 12.92 -0.60 0.87
C ASP A 620 14.23 -1.17 1.41
N PHE A 621 14.18 -2.34 2.04
CA PHE A 621 15.38 -2.98 2.57
C PHE A 621 16.40 -3.29 1.47
N GLN A 622 15.98 -3.87 0.33
CA GLN A 622 16.86 -4.15 -0.79
C GLN A 622 17.45 -2.87 -1.39
N PHE A 623 16.65 -1.82 -1.45
CA PHE A 623 17.05 -0.52 -1.96
C PHE A 623 18.08 0.15 -1.04
N GLU A 624 17.84 0.18 0.26
CA GLU A 624 18.75 0.72 1.26
C GLU A 624 20.09 -0.04 1.29
N GLN A 625 20.06 -1.38 1.20
CA GLN A 625 21.30 -2.17 1.09
C GLN A 625 22.11 -1.81 -0.16
N TYR A 626 21.43 -1.58 -1.29
CA TYR A 626 22.08 -1.18 -2.53
C TYR A 626 22.70 0.23 -2.45
N LEU A 627 22.05 1.16 -1.75
CA LEU A 627 22.49 2.55 -1.62
C LEU A 627 23.69 2.72 -0.67
N LYS A 628 24.03 1.73 0.16
CA LYS A 628 25.18 1.80 1.08
C LYS A 628 26.45 2.19 0.36
N GLY A 629 27.07 3.29 0.80
CA GLY A 629 28.32 3.82 0.23
C GLY A 629 28.16 4.53 -1.12
N LYS A 630 26.94 4.70 -1.64
CA LYS A 630 26.66 5.42 -2.88
C LYS A 630 26.12 6.82 -2.63
N LYS A 631 26.22 7.69 -3.62
CA LYS A 631 25.56 8.99 -3.62
C LYS A 631 24.09 8.78 -4.02
N ILE A 632 23.17 9.15 -3.16
CA ILE A 632 21.74 8.92 -3.34
C ILE A 632 21.18 9.62 -4.57
N GLY A 633 21.47 10.91 -4.74
CA GLY A 633 20.92 11.71 -5.84
C GLY A 633 21.09 11.07 -7.22
N PRO A 634 22.32 10.76 -7.68
CA PRO A 634 22.53 10.12 -8.98
C PRO A 634 21.85 8.75 -9.13
N GLU A 635 21.77 7.95 -8.05
CA GLU A 635 21.10 6.65 -8.11
C GLU A 635 19.57 6.82 -8.18
N VAL A 636 19.01 7.75 -7.44
CA VAL A 636 17.59 8.10 -7.49
C VAL A 636 17.22 8.57 -8.90
N GLU A 637 17.98 9.50 -9.49
CA GLU A 637 17.75 9.96 -10.86
C GLU A 637 17.78 8.80 -11.88
N ARG A 638 18.78 7.94 -11.80
CA ARG A 638 18.90 6.77 -12.69
C ARG A 638 17.72 5.81 -12.56
N ILE A 639 17.34 5.51 -11.32
CA ILE A 639 16.36 4.48 -10.99
C ILE A 639 14.94 4.94 -11.34
N PHE A 640 14.57 6.16 -11.01
CA PHE A 640 13.21 6.65 -11.25
C PHE A 640 12.95 7.11 -12.67
N ALA A 641 14.01 7.32 -13.47
CA ALA A 641 13.89 7.51 -14.91
C ALA A 641 13.68 6.20 -15.70
N MET A 642 13.70 5.03 -15.06
CA MET A 642 13.44 3.74 -15.75
C MET A 642 11.98 3.55 -16.14
N GLY A 643 11.06 4.24 -15.45
CA GLY A 643 9.65 4.16 -15.68
C GLY A 643 8.98 2.88 -15.16
N HIS A 644 7.72 2.72 -15.49
CA HIS A 644 6.82 1.67 -15.02
C HIS A 644 7.10 0.32 -15.72
N LEU A 645 8.11 -0.41 -15.23
CA LEU A 645 8.39 -1.81 -15.61
C LEU A 645 7.69 -2.77 -14.64
N THR A 646 7.73 -4.08 -14.90
CA THR A 646 7.28 -5.06 -13.89
C THR A 646 8.21 -5.06 -12.67
N PRO A 647 7.72 -5.38 -11.46
CA PRO A 647 8.47 -5.32 -10.21
C PRO A 647 9.85 -5.99 -10.25
N ASP A 648 9.89 -7.24 -10.66
CA ASP A 648 11.13 -8.01 -10.72
C ASP A 648 12.14 -7.44 -11.74
N LEU A 649 11.67 -7.01 -12.91
CA LEU A 649 12.51 -6.41 -13.93
C LEU A 649 13.04 -5.04 -13.48
N TRP A 650 12.18 -4.25 -12.83
CA TRP A 650 12.57 -2.96 -12.28
C TRP A 650 13.66 -3.12 -11.21
N LEU A 651 13.44 -4.00 -10.21
CA LEU A 651 14.45 -4.27 -9.17
C LEU A 651 15.74 -4.84 -9.74
N GLN A 652 15.65 -5.76 -10.70
CA GLN A 652 16.84 -6.30 -11.36
C GLN A 652 17.68 -5.20 -12.02
N ARG A 653 17.04 -4.22 -12.67
CA ARG A 653 17.72 -3.07 -13.28
C ARG A 653 18.16 -2.02 -12.26
N ALA A 654 17.35 -1.80 -11.22
CA ALA A 654 17.61 -0.82 -10.18
C ALA A 654 18.78 -1.22 -9.28
N VAL A 655 18.69 -2.41 -8.67
CA VAL A 655 19.56 -2.86 -7.59
C VAL A 655 20.30 -4.17 -7.89
N GLY A 656 20.11 -4.77 -9.07
CA GLY A 656 20.79 -5.97 -9.52
C GLY A 656 20.20 -7.30 -9.03
N GLN A 657 19.04 -7.29 -8.39
CA GLN A 657 18.38 -8.49 -7.85
C GLN A 657 16.85 -8.38 -7.91
N LYS A 658 16.17 -9.49 -7.98
CA LYS A 658 14.71 -9.57 -7.93
C LYS A 658 14.19 -9.40 -6.50
N LEU A 659 12.88 -9.23 -6.36
CA LEU A 659 12.22 -9.17 -5.06
C LEU A 659 12.45 -10.47 -4.27
N SER A 660 13.01 -10.35 -3.06
CA SER A 660 13.40 -11.49 -2.23
C SER A 660 13.42 -11.16 -0.75
N THR A 661 13.13 -12.15 0.09
CA THR A 661 13.32 -12.08 1.55
C THR A 661 14.77 -12.31 1.98
N THR A 662 15.58 -12.94 1.13
CA THR A 662 16.95 -13.38 1.47
C THR A 662 17.83 -12.25 2.02
N PRO A 663 17.89 -11.04 1.41
CA PRO A 663 18.73 -9.97 1.94
C PRO A 663 18.37 -9.55 3.37
N LEU A 664 17.06 -9.51 3.69
CA LEU A 664 16.59 -9.18 5.03
C LEU A 664 16.90 -10.31 6.02
N LEU A 665 16.72 -11.57 5.63
CA LEU A 665 17.01 -12.73 6.47
C LEU A 665 18.50 -12.81 6.83
N ASP A 666 19.38 -12.64 5.84
CA ASP A 666 20.84 -12.66 6.04
C ASP A 666 21.30 -11.52 6.96
N ALA A 667 20.81 -10.32 6.74
CA ALA A 667 21.11 -9.16 7.59
C ALA A 667 20.56 -9.34 9.03
N THR A 668 19.37 -9.93 9.18
CA THR A 668 18.76 -10.21 10.48
C THR A 668 19.60 -11.16 11.31
N SER A 669 20.15 -12.23 10.72
CA SER A 669 21.03 -13.17 11.43
C SER A 669 22.25 -12.47 12.03
N LYS A 670 22.85 -11.53 11.32
CA LYS A 670 23.96 -10.70 11.82
C LYS A 670 23.49 -9.74 12.90
N ALA A 671 22.43 -8.99 12.64
CA ALA A 671 21.90 -7.96 13.53
C ALA A 671 21.51 -8.52 14.93
N VAL A 672 20.94 -9.74 14.98
CA VAL A 672 20.62 -10.42 16.26
C VAL A 672 21.86 -10.59 17.14
N ILE A 673 23.00 -11.00 16.54
CA ILE A 673 24.26 -11.20 17.26
C ILE A 673 24.81 -9.87 17.76
N ASP A 674 24.87 -8.87 16.89
CA ASP A 674 25.46 -7.57 17.17
C ASP A 674 24.65 -6.81 18.24
N VAL A 675 23.33 -6.79 18.14
CA VAL A 675 22.44 -6.18 19.13
C VAL A 675 22.46 -6.92 20.46
N ALA A 676 22.54 -8.28 20.45
CA ALA A 676 22.66 -9.03 21.70
C ALA A 676 23.98 -8.74 22.44
N ASN A 677 25.07 -8.51 21.71
CA ASN A 677 26.37 -8.13 22.31
C ASN A 677 26.34 -6.68 22.83
N TYR A 678 25.77 -5.77 22.09
CA TYR A 678 25.54 -4.39 22.52
C TYR A 678 24.72 -4.32 23.82
N ASP A 679 23.59 -5.04 23.90
CA ASP A 679 22.74 -5.10 25.10
C ASP A 679 23.51 -5.62 26.33
N LYS A 680 24.43 -6.60 26.16
CA LYS A 680 25.30 -7.10 27.24
C LYS A 680 26.29 -6.04 27.71
N GLN A 681 26.88 -5.29 26.77
CA GLN A 681 27.82 -4.21 27.09
C GLN A 681 27.13 -3.10 27.89
N ILE A 682 25.98 -2.61 27.45
CA ILE A 682 25.20 -1.58 28.16
C ILE A 682 24.81 -2.05 29.58
N LYS A 683 24.40 -3.32 29.74
CA LYS A 683 24.10 -3.88 31.06
C LYS A 683 25.32 -3.90 31.99
N LYS A 684 26.50 -4.21 31.45
CA LYS A 684 27.76 -4.19 32.22
C LYS A 684 28.13 -2.78 32.65
N GLU A 685 28.10 -1.81 31.74
CA GLU A 685 28.41 -0.39 32.03
C GLU A 685 27.47 0.17 33.11
N LYS A 686 26.15 -0.07 33.00
CA LYS A 686 25.16 0.34 34.01
C LYS A 686 25.48 -0.27 35.41
N LYS A 687 25.92 -1.54 35.44
CA LYS A 687 26.29 -2.21 36.70
C LYS A 687 27.55 -1.60 37.31
N ASP A 688 28.55 -1.26 36.50
CA ASP A 688 29.80 -0.67 36.93
C ASP A 688 29.58 0.74 37.45
N VAL A 689 28.77 1.58 36.78
CA VAL A 689 28.37 2.90 37.25
C VAL A 689 27.62 2.82 38.60
N LYS A 690 26.73 1.84 38.79
CA LYS A 690 26.01 1.63 40.05
C LYS A 690 26.95 1.21 41.19
N ASN A 691 27.96 0.39 40.88
CA ASN A 691 28.98 -0.02 41.84
C ASN A 691 29.92 1.14 42.25
N ILE A 692 30.27 2.02 41.29
CA ILE A 692 31.09 3.23 41.57
C ILE A 692 30.31 4.20 42.44
N LYS A 693 29.01 4.42 42.15
CA LYS A 693 28.16 5.30 43.01
C LYS A 693 28.02 4.74 44.43
N LYS A 694 27.85 3.43 44.61
CA LYS A 694 27.79 2.77 45.93
C LYS A 694 29.12 2.88 46.71
N LYS A 695 30.26 2.91 45.99
CA LYS A 695 31.59 3.11 46.67
C LYS A 695 31.87 4.56 47.07
N LYS A 696 31.22 5.54 46.41
CA LYS A 696 31.35 6.99 46.76
C LYS A 696 30.41 7.41 47.88
N THR A 697 29.39 6.62 48.20
CA THR A 697 28.42 6.87 49.29
C THR A 697 28.72 6.06 50.55
N LYS A 698 29.76 5.25 50.59
CA LYS A 698 30.40 4.67 51.75
C LYS A 698 31.71 5.43 52.05
#